data_c32ad106e7477db71af40e21ed16c2a1
#
_entry.id   c32ad106e7477db71af40e21ed16c2a1
#
_cell.length_a   1.000
_cell.length_b   1.000
_cell.length_c   1.000
_cell.angle_alpha   90.00
_cell.angle_beta   90.00
_cell.angle_gamma   90.00
#
_symmetry.space_group_name_H-M   'P 1'
#
loop_
_entity.id
_entity.type
_entity.pdbx_description
1 polymer ?
#
loop_
_entity_poly.entity_id
_entity_poly.type
_entity_poly.pdbx_seq_one_letter_code
_entity_poly.pdbx_strand_id
1 'polypeptide(L)'
;MAMNTRAQAPRVPDRAAPEGLEAKWGEAWESQGTYAFDRSATREQVYSIDTPPPTVSGSLHIGHVFSYTHTDVVARYQRMIGKSVFYPMGWDDNGLPTERRVQNYFGVRVDATLPYDPDFEPPHVGGDGKSIKARDQKPISRKNFVELCERLTVEDEAQFEALWRYLGLSVDWKQNYQTIGARARKVAQAAFLRNLARGEAYQAEAPGLWDVTFQTAVAQAELESREYPGFYHRLAFHITDAEAAAKAAAAGAPVEDGVDVCIETTRPELLAACVALIAHPDDERYKPLFGTTVASPVYGVEVPILAHPDAEMDKGAGIAMCCTFGDTTDIDWWRDLELPLRAILRKDGRIITETPEWITTDAGRAAFEEITGKTTFSAREAVVAALRESGELKGEPTKTMRQTNFFEKGDKPLEIVTSRQWYIRNGGRAWTNPASGADLNEELIDRGRELEFHPDFMRVRYENWVKGLKGDWLVSRQRFFGVPFPLWYRVDEDGQVNYDDIITPSEAALPVDPSTDVPEGYTEDQRGVAGGFVGELDIMDTWATSSLSPQLACGWLDDEDLFARTYPMDLRPQGQDIIRTWLFSTVVRADLEFGALPWKHAGLSGWILDSDHKKMSKSKGNVVTPMGILEKYGSDAVRYWAASARLGLDAAFDEQQMKIGRRLAIKVLNASKFALTMGGEDAVIDLDPALVTVPLDRSVLAALASVIDEASAALASYEHSRALEVTESFFWTFCDDYLELVKERAYNRDGAWDEASAASARAALAIVIDNVVRLLAPYLPYVTEEVWSWYREGSVHTAPWPVASDLAGVEGDPSVLEAASSALIALRRVKSEAKVSPRTPFLAVTVRAPQAQVEALESVKGDLEAASKAVGALTVAASDDAEATEAVVESFELGEAPAKRKKG
;
A
#
# COMPACT_ATOMS: atom_id res chain seq x y z
N MET A 1 3.61 36.01 3.10
CA MET A 1 4.61 37.02 3.51
C MET A 1 5.68 37.06 2.43
N ALA A 2 5.99 38.24 1.86
CA ALA A 2 7.11 38.37 0.92
C ALA A 2 8.41 37.92 1.63
N MET A 3 9.17 37.03 1.02
CA MET A 3 10.46 36.59 1.57
C MET A 3 11.43 37.75 1.62
N ASN A 4 12.24 37.82 2.69
CA ASN A 4 13.32 38.80 2.78
C ASN A 4 14.29 38.61 1.63
N THR A 5 14.43 39.61 0.75
CA THR A 5 15.29 39.58 -0.44
C THR A 5 16.78 39.59 -0.06
N ARG A 6 17.15 39.97 1.16
CA ARG A 6 18.53 39.89 1.64
C ARG A 6 18.75 38.64 2.45
N ALA A 7 19.58 37.75 1.99
CA ALA A 7 20.11 36.63 2.75
C ALA A 7 21.37 37.06 3.53
N GLN A 8 21.75 36.25 4.53
CA GLN A 8 23.00 36.44 5.29
C GLN A 8 24.24 36.19 4.40
N ALA A 9 25.42 36.65 4.84
CA ALA A 9 26.67 36.19 4.22
C ALA A 9 26.75 34.66 4.33
N PRO A 10 27.09 33.95 3.22
CA PRO A 10 26.99 32.51 3.20
C PRO A 10 28.03 31.84 4.13
N ARG A 11 27.56 30.88 4.94
CA ARG A 11 28.45 30.05 5.79
C ARG A 11 28.65 28.68 5.13
N VAL A 12 29.30 28.69 3.97
CA VAL A 12 29.47 27.47 3.18
C VAL A 12 30.64 26.65 3.74
N PRO A 13 30.46 25.35 4.01
CA PRO A 13 31.55 24.50 4.51
C PRO A 13 32.63 24.28 3.46
N ASP A 14 33.91 24.12 3.90
CA ASP A 14 35.03 23.83 3.01
C ASP A 14 34.78 22.58 2.16
N ARG A 15 34.17 21.57 2.72
CA ARG A 15 33.75 20.35 2.02
C ARG A 15 32.24 20.11 2.22
N ALA A 16 31.48 20.38 1.19
CA ALA A 16 30.07 19.99 1.12
C ALA A 16 29.97 18.53 0.66
N ALA A 17 29.34 17.69 1.50
CA ALA A 17 29.19 16.26 1.24
C ALA A 17 27.85 15.75 1.78
N PRO A 18 27.20 14.77 1.14
CA PRO A 18 25.92 14.23 1.62
C PRO A 18 26.07 13.30 2.83
N GLU A 19 27.27 12.80 3.11
CA GLU A 19 27.49 11.86 4.21
C GLU A 19 27.26 12.50 5.58
N GLY A 20 26.43 11.85 6.40
CA GLY A 20 26.13 12.28 7.77
C GLY A 20 25.00 13.31 7.88
N LEU A 21 24.39 13.73 6.77
CA LEU A 21 23.29 14.70 6.79
C LEU A 21 22.04 14.11 7.43
N GLU A 22 21.80 12.81 7.29
CA GLU A 22 20.68 12.13 7.91
C GLU A 22 20.68 12.25 9.44
N ALA A 23 21.84 12.04 10.06
CA ALA A 23 21.97 12.18 11.50
C ALA A 23 21.86 13.66 11.94
N LYS A 24 22.58 14.56 11.24
CA LYS A 24 22.59 15.99 11.53
C LYS A 24 21.19 16.61 11.50
N TRP A 25 20.49 16.40 10.40
CA TRP A 25 19.21 17.07 10.18
C TRP A 25 18.05 16.33 10.84
N GLY A 26 18.10 14.99 10.96
CA GLY A 26 17.11 14.24 11.73
C GLY A 26 17.03 14.71 13.18
N GLU A 27 18.17 14.92 13.86
CA GLU A 27 18.24 15.47 15.22
C GLU A 27 17.76 16.93 15.28
N ALA A 28 18.15 17.75 14.30
CA ALA A 28 17.74 19.14 14.23
C ALA A 28 16.23 19.30 14.07
N TRP A 29 15.63 18.59 13.14
CA TRP A 29 14.17 18.64 12.89
C TRP A 29 13.35 18.21 14.11
N GLU A 30 13.79 17.16 14.81
CA GLU A 30 13.13 16.70 16.03
C GLU A 30 13.23 17.73 17.14
N SER A 31 14.44 18.21 17.43
CA SER A 31 14.68 19.17 18.52
C SER A 31 13.99 20.52 18.29
N GLN A 32 13.87 20.95 17.03
CA GLN A 32 13.20 22.21 16.66
C GLN A 32 11.69 22.05 16.48
N GLY A 33 11.16 20.82 16.43
CA GLY A 33 9.76 20.55 16.16
C GLY A 33 9.33 20.99 14.76
N THR A 34 10.22 20.85 13.76
CA THR A 34 10.01 21.32 12.38
C THR A 34 8.72 20.77 11.76
N TYR A 35 8.31 19.57 12.13
CA TYR A 35 7.12 18.88 11.60
C TYR A 35 5.97 18.81 12.59
N ALA A 36 6.04 19.48 13.73
CA ALA A 36 5.01 19.48 14.73
C ALA A 36 3.70 20.08 14.18
N PHE A 37 2.59 19.42 14.45
CA PHE A 37 1.26 19.88 14.06
C PHE A 37 0.84 21.09 14.92
N ASP A 38 0.42 22.16 14.25
CA ASP A 38 -0.10 23.34 14.93
C ASP A 38 -1.60 23.17 15.23
N ARG A 39 -1.94 22.88 16.47
CA ARG A 39 -3.33 22.72 16.93
C ARG A 39 -4.14 24.02 16.92
N SER A 40 -3.51 25.19 16.73
CA SER A 40 -4.24 26.46 16.62
C SER A 40 -4.84 26.67 15.21
N ALA A 41 -4.38 25.91 14.22
CA ALA A 41 -4.86 26.00 12.84
C ALA A 41 -6.35 25.61 12.72
N THR A 42 -7.11 26.33 11.88
CA THR A 42 -8.50 25.95 11.54
C THR A 42 -8.52 24.75 10.58
N ARG A 43 -9.69 24.08 10.43
CA ARG A 43 -9.81 22.95 9.50
C ARG A 43 -9.38 23.28 8.07
N GLU A 44 -9.69 24.47 7.59
CA GLU A 44 -9.33 24.93 6.24
C GLU A 44 -7.81 25.12 6.07
N GLN A 45 -7.11 25.43 7.16
CA GLN A 45 -5.67 25.58 7.18
C GLN A 45 -4.92 24.25 7.38
N VAL A 46 -5.62 23.21 7.83
CA VAL A 46 -5.06 21.87 8.04
C VAL A 46 -5.03 21.09 6.73
N TYR A 47 -4.01 20.28 6.57
CA TYR A 47 -3.95 19.17 5.63
C TYR A 47 -3.62 17.89 6.40
N SER A 48 -4.56 16.96 6.44
CA SER A 48 -4.48 15.74 7.25
C SER A 48 -4.30 14.49 6.38
N ILE A 49 -3.39 13.60 6.80
CA ILE A 49 -2.95 12.42 6.05
C ILE A 49 -3.21 11.16 6.86
N ASP A 50 -4.01 10.25 6.32
CA ASP A 50 -4.28 8.93 6.89
C ASP A 50 -3.30 7.90 6.31
N THR A 51 -2.12 7.81 6.90
CA THR A 51 -1.05 6.91 6.45
C THR A 51 -1.33 5.47 6.84
N PRO A 52 -1.09 4.47 5.96
CA PRO A 52 -1.28 3.07 6.34
C PRO A 52 -0.36 2.69 7.51
N PRO A 53 -0.92 2.17 8.61
CA PRO A 53 -0.08 1.67 9.69
C PRO A 53 0.65 0.41 9.23
N PRO A 54 2.00 0.38 9.19
CA PRO A 54 2.73 -0.81 8.81
C PRO A 54 2.57 -1.92 9.86
N THR A 55 2.45 -3.17 9.40
CA THR A 55 2.41 -4.34 10.28
C THR A 55 3.80 -4.59 10.85
N VAL A 56 3.98 -4.34 12.15
CA VAL A 56 5.30 -4.37 12.83
C VAL A 56 5.89 -5.75 12.99
N SER A 57 5.10 -6.82 12.96
CA SER A 57 5.56 -8.21 13.01
C SER A 57 6.38 -8.67 11.81
N GLY A 58 6.46 -7.84 10.79
CA GLY A 58 7.26 -8.07 9.60
C GLY A 58 8.54 -7.23 9.60
N SER A 59 9.42 -7.41 8.62
CA SER A 59 10.43 -6.41 8.27
C SER A 59 9.86 -5.46 7.22
N LEU A 60 10.17 -4.16 7.34
CA LEU A 60 9.93 -3.23 6.26
C LEU A 60 10.68 -3.69 5.01
N HIS A 61 10.08 -3.49 3.86
CA HIS A 61 10.69 -3.78 2.57
C HIS A 61 10.68 -2.53 1.68
N ILE A 62 11.43 -2.57 0.61
CA ILE A 62 11.63 -1.41 -0.28
C ILE A 62 10.31 -0.83 -0.84
N GLY A 63 9.26 -1.64 -0.95
CA GLY A 63 7.92 -1.17 -1.35
C GLY A 63 7.29 -0.21 -0.34
N HIS A 64 7.56 -0.36 0.96
CA HIS A 64 7.14 0.63 1.96
C HIS A 64 7.89 1.95 1.75
N VAL A 65 9.22 1.91 1.60
CA VAL A 65 10.04 3.11 1.31
C VAL A 65 9.50 3.85 0.10
N PHE A 66 9.13 3.12 -0.94
CA PHE A 66 8.53 3.65 -2.16
C PHE A 66 7.24 4.43 -1.88
N SER A 67 6.24 3.77 -1.30
CA SER A 67 4.91 4.36 -1.07
C SER A 67 4.96 5.52 -0.06
N TYR A 68 5.71 5.37 1.04
CA TYR A 68 5.81 6.42 2.06
C TYR A 68 6.60 7.65 1.58
N THR A 69 7.54 7.47 0.65
CA THR A 69 8.20 8.61 0.00
C THR A 69 7.21 9.43 -0.81
N HIS A 70 6.31 8.80 -1.58
CA HIS A 70 5.25 9.51 -2.32
C HIS A 70 4.39 10.35 -1.38
N THR A 71 4.00 9.78 -0.24
CA THR A 71 3.22 10.46 0.79
C THR A 71 3.97 11.68 1.34
N ASP A 72 5.25 11.50 1.67
CA ASP A 72 6.06 12.56 2.29
C ASP A 72 6.35 13.72 1.34
N VAL A 73 6.45 13.45 0.03
CA VAL A 73 6.55 14.52 -0.98
C VAL A 73 5.31 15.43 -0.93
N VAL A 74 4.12 14.83 -0.84
CA VAL A 74 2.87 15.60 -0.70
C VAL A 74 2.84 16.37 0.62
N ALA A 75 3.19 15.73 1.73
CA ALA A 75 3.20 16.36 3.05
C ALA A 75 4.12 17.59 3.08
N ARG A 76 5.33 17.50 2.52
CA ARG A 76 6.29 18.61 2.44
C ARG A 76 5.78 19.74 1.56
N TYR A 77 5.25 19.41 0.38
CA TYR A 77 4.63 20.40 -0.50
C TYR A 77 3.49 21.15 0.18
N GLN A 78 2.56 20.44 0.82
CA GLN A 78 1.43 21.04 1.52
C GLN A 78 1.89 21.98 2.66
N ARG A 79 2.94 21.61 3.40
CA ARG A 79 3.52 22.47 4.43
C ARG A 79 4.13 23.73 3.83
N MET A 80 4.84 23.60 2.71
CA MET A 80 5.46 24.74 2.04
C MET A 80 4.45 25.69 1.40
N ILE A 81 3.26 25.22 1.00
CA ILE A 81 2.18 26.10 0.53
C ILE A 81 1.36 26.70 1.70
N GLY A 82 1.79 26.50 2.94
CA GLY A 82 1.25 27.15 4.13
C GLY A 82 0.20 26.38 4.91
N LYS A 83 -0.01 25.09 4.63
CA LYS A 83 -0.89 24.23 5.42
C LYS A 83 -0.21 23.78 6.71
N SER A 84 -0.98 23.69 7.80
CA SER A 84 -0.61 22.92 8.99
C SER A 84 -0.85 21.45 8.69
N VAL A 85 0.23 20.69 8.53
CA VAL A 85 0.13 19.29 8.09
C VAL A 85 0.01 18.38 9.31
N PHE A 86 -1.14 17.70 9.43
CA PHE A 86 -1.36 16.63 10.38
C PHE A 86 -0.93 15.31 9.74
N TYR A 87 0.26 14.84 10.12
CA TYR A 87 0.89 13.64 9.55
C TYR A 87 1.28 12.68 10.67
N PRO A 88 0.31 11.93 11.24
CA PRO A 88 0.58 10.91 12.26
C PRO A 88 1.16 9.65 11.65
N MET A 89 1.82 8.83 12.50
CA MET A 89 2.21 7.47 12.15
C MET A 89 1.42 6.48 13.01
N GLY A 90 0.87 5.43 12.38
CA GLY A 90 0.22 4.33 13.07
C GLY A 90 1.08 3.07 13.05
N TRP A 91 0.83 2.14 13.99
CA TRP A 91 1.44 0.82 14.05
C TRP A 91 0.34 -0.24 14.06
N ASP A 92 0.42 -1.22 13.12
CA ASP A 92 -0.51 -2.35 13.07
C ASP A 92 0.12 -3.56 13.76
N ASP A 93 -0.20 -3.70 15.06
CA ASP A 93 0.48 -4.61 15.97
C ASP A 93 -0.23 -5.95 16.12
N ASN A 94 -1.51 -6.03 15.73
CA ASN A 94 -2.37 -7.17 16.02
C ASN A 94 -2.36 -8.26 14.94
N GLY A 95 -3.01 -9.36 15.27
CA GLY A 95 -3.33 -10.45 14.34
C GLY A 95 -2.26 -11.53 14.24
N LEU A 96 -2.54 -12.48 13.34
CA LEU A 96 -1.77 -13.70 13.15
C LEU A 96 -0.27 -13.50 12.88
N PRO A 97 0.17 -12.48 12.12
CA PRO A 97 1.60 -12.27 11.88
C PRO A 97 2.37 -12.02 13.19
N THR A 98 1.84 -11.19 14.07
CA THR A 98 2.45 -10.89 15.38
C THR A 98 2.47 -12.12 16.27
N GLU A 99 1.36 -12.85 16.35
CA GLU A 99 1.31 -14.10 17.12
C GLU A 99 2.38 -15.10 16.65
N ARG A 100 2.53 -15.30 15.33
CA ARG A 100 3.55 -16.20 14.77
C ARG A 100 4.97 -15.74 15.10
N ARG A 101 5.21 -14.44 15.05
CA ARG A 101 6.51 -13.88 15.41
C ARG A 101 6.82 -14.13 16.89
N VAL A 102 5.86 -13.89 17.79
CA VAL A 102 6.00 -14.15 19.24
C VAL A 102 6.22 -15.62 19.53
N GLN A 103 5.45 -16.52 18.90
CA GLN A 103 5.62 -17.98 19.02
C GLN A 103 7.04 -18.42 18.66
N ASN A 104 7.59 -17.89 17.58
CA ASN A 104 8.94 -18.24 17.14
C ASN A 104 10.04 -17.54 17.95
N TYR A 105 9.84 -16.27 18.33
CA TYR A 105 10.83 -15.47 19.04
C TYR A 105 11.02 -15.96 20.49
N PHE A 106 9.92 -16.31 21.16
CA PHE A 106 9.91 -16.76 22.56
C PHE A 106 9.77 -18.28 22.74
N GLY A 107 9.49 -19.04 21.68
CA GLY A 107 9.32 -20.49 21.74
C GLY A 107 8.08 -20.92 22.52
N VAL A 108 6.95 -20.21 22.37
CA VAL A 108 5.73 -20.42 23.12
C VAL A 108 4.52 -20.67 22.22
N ARG A 109 3.45 -21.25 22.77
CA ARG A 109 2.14 -21.36 22.14
C ARG A 109 1.03 -21.16 23.17
N VAL A 110 -0.13 -20.67 22.74
CA VAL A 110 -1.25 -20.51 23.66
C VAL A 110 -1.92 -21.84 23.98
N ASP A 111 -2.21 -22.02 25.25
CA ASP A 111 -3.15 -22.99 25.79
C ASP A 111 -4.10 -22.23 26.72
N ALA A 112 -5.31 -21.95 26.25
CA ALA A 112 -6.29 -21.15 27.00
C ALA A 112 -6.78 -21.82 28.30
N THR A 113 -6.48 -23.11 28.51
CA THR A 113 -6.83 -23.81 29.74
C THR A 113 -5.87 -23.55 30.88
N LEU A 114 -4.70 -23.02 30.61
CA LEU A 114 -3.68 -22.72 31.60
C LEU A 114 -3.97 -21.42 32.35
N PRO A 115 -3.77 -21.39 33.69
CA PRO A 115 -3.90 -20.17 34.46
C PRO A 115 -2.77 -19.19 34.15
N TYR A 116 -3.04 -17.90 34.40
CA TYR A 116 -2.04 -16.86 34.30
C TYR A 116 -0.92 -17.05 35.32
N ASP A 117 0.31 -16.92 34.86
CA ASP A 117 1.54 -16.98 35.67
C ASP A 117 2.22 -15.60 35.63
N PRO A 118 2.15 -14.79 36.69
CA PRO A 118 2.73 -13.45 36.71
C PRO A 118 4.27 -13.45 36.69
N ASP A 119 4.90 -14.57 37.06
CA ASP A 119 6.36 -14.73 37.10
C ASP A 119 6.89 -15.49 35.86
N PHE A 120 6.05 -15.61 34.82
CA PHE A 120 6.43 -16.35 33.61
C PHE A 120 7.61 -15.72 32.88
N GLU A 121 8.65 -16.51 32.68
CA GLU A 121 9.79 -16.17 31.83
C GLU A 121 9.78 -17.06 30.57
N PRO A 122 9.95 -16.47 29.38
CA PRO A 122 9.94 -17.21 28.14
C PRO A 122 11.16 -18.15 28.03
N PRO A 123 10.99 -19.37 27.48
CA PRO A 123 12.07 -20.34 27.37
C PRO A 123 13.16 -19.93 26.37
N HIS A 124 12.85 -18.98 25.50
CA HIS A 124 13.71 -18.50 24.45
C HIS A 124 13.50 -16.99 24.24
N VAL A 125 14.54 -16.27 23.87
CA VAL A 125 14.48 -14.86 23.50
C VAL A 125 15.35 -14.64 22.27
N GLY A 126 14.72 -14.15 21.19
CA GLY A 126 15.41 -13.95 19.92
C GLY A 126 15.36 -15.18 19.03
N GLY A 127 15.89 -15.04 17.83
CA GLY A 127 15.96 -16.11 16.83
C GLY A 127 16.33 -15.57 15.46
N ASP A 128 16.87 -16.45 14.63
CA ASP A 128 17.29 -16.17 13.26
C ASP A 128 16.13 -16.26 12.23
N GLY A 129 14.88 -16.21 12.71
CA GLY A 129 13.67 -16.34 11.88
C GLY A 129 13.30 -17.78 11.52
N LYS A 130 14.00 -18.79 12.05
CA LYS A 130 13.61 -20.19 11.87
C LYS A 130 12.42 -20.54 12.73
N SER A 131 11.42 -21.19 12.11
CA SER A 131 10.23 -21.61 12.83
C SER A 131 10.54 -22.69 13.86
N ILE A 132 10.22 -22.42 15.13
CA ILE A 132 10.20 -23.44 16.19
C ILE A 132 8.97 -24.31 15.94
N LYS A 133 9.15 -25.62 15.83
CA LYS A 133 8.01 -26.52 15.58
C LYS A 133 7.02 -26.45 16.75
N ALA A 134 5.72 -26.46 16.45
CA ALA A 134 4.65 -26.34 17.45
C ALA A 134 4.78 -27.34 18.63
N ARG A 135 5.29 -28.55 18.37
CA ARG A 135 5.55 -29.56 19.41
C ARG A 135 6.65 -29.16 20.40
N ASP A 136 7.57 -28.28 19.97
CA ASP A 136 8.73 -27.84 20.75
C ASP A 136 8.44 -26.48 21.44
N GLN A 137 7.28 -25.87 21.19
CA GLN A 137 6.83 -24.62 21.81
C GLN A 137 6.20 -24.92 23.19
N LYS A 138 6.58 -24.16 24.21
CA LYS A 138 6.02 -24.26 25.56
C LYS A 138 4.57 -23.73 25.58
N PRO A 139 3.58 -24.51 26.08
CA PRO A 139 2.22 -23.98 26.24
C PRO A 139 2.18 -22.97 27.39
N ILE A 140 1.49 -21.84 27.16
CA ILE A 140 1.30 -20.77 28.16
C ILE A 140 -0.12 -20.24 28.11
N SER A 141 -0.55 -19.56 29.19
CA SER A 141 -1.88 -18.94 29.24
C SER A 141 -2.05 -17.84 28.15
N ARG A 142 -3.29 -17.55 27.79
CA ARG A 142 -3.63 -16.45 26.87
C ARG A 142 -3.04 -15.12 27.36
N LYS A 143 -3.17 -14.79 28.65
CA LYS A 143 -2.70 -13.54 29.20
C LYS A 143 -1.18 -13.39 29.14
N ASN A 144 -0.43 -14.43 29.49
CA ASN A 144 1.04 -14.41 29.31
C ASN A 144 1.46 -14.23 27.86
N PHE A 145 0.71 -14.84 26.93
CA PHE A 145 0.97 -14.69 25.50
C PHE A 145 0.72 -13.27 25.02
N VAL A 146 -0.37 -12.62 25.44
CA VAL A 146 -0.68 -11.21 25.14
C VAL A 146 0.42 -10.29 25.65
N GLU A 147 0.88 -10.49 26.90
CA GLU A 147 1.99 -9.70 27.48
C GLU A 147 3.29 -9.82 26.66
N LEU A 148 3.59 -11.02 26.15
CA LEU A 148 4.76 -11.22 25.27
C LEU A 148 4.57 -10.55 23.91
N CYS A 149 3.34 -10.51 23.38
CA CYS A 149 3.03 -9.78 22.15
C CYS A 149 3.24 -8.28 22.33
N GLU A 150 2.69 -7.70 23.39
CA GLU A 150 2.85 -6.28 23.74
C GLU A 150 4.32 -5.91 23.95
N ARG A 151 5.10 -6.79 24.59
CA ARG A 151 6.54 -6.57 24.78
C ARG A 151 7.30 -6.54 23.44
N LEU A 152 7.02 -7.47 22.52
CA LEU A 152 7.77 -7.58 21.28
C LEU A 152 7.38 -6.49 20.28
N THR A 153 6.10 -6.06 20.25
CA THR A 153 5.67 -4.99 19.35
C THR A 153 6.37 -3.66 19.64
N VAL A 154 6.57 -3.31 20.91
CA VAL A 154 7.33 -2.09 21.30
C VAL A 154 8.77 -2.11 20.74
N GLU A 155 9.44 -3.26 20.77
CA GLU A 155 10.79 -3.39 20.20
C GLU A 155 10.78 -3.26 18.67
N ASP A 156 9.78 -3.83 18.00
CA ASP A 156 9.64 -3.80 16.55
C ASP A 156 9.22 -2.41 16.04
N GLU A 157 8.31 -1.71 16.74
CA GLU A 157 7.93 -0.31 16.46
C GLU A 157 9.15 0.62 16.48
N ALA A 158 9.98 0.51 17.49
CA ALA A 158 11.19 1.33 17.62
C ALA A 158 12.16 1.14 16.43
N GLN A 159 12.28 -0.09 15.92
CA GLN A 159 13.12 -0.37 14.74
C GLN A 159 12.51 0.24 13.47
N PHE A 160 11.20 0.20 13.33
CA PHE A 160 10.50 0.79 12.18
C PHE A 160 10.58 2.32 12.22
N GLU A 161 10.37 2.92 13.38
CA GLU A 161 10.51 4.37 13.57
C GLU A 161 11.93 4.84 13.22
N ALA A 162 12.97 4.13 13.69
CA ALA A 162 14.36 4.45 13.36
C ALA A 162 14.61 4.45 11.85
N LEU A 163 14.05 3.51 11.10
CA LEU A 163 14.18 3.47 9.65
C LEU A 163 13.46 4.65 8.97
N TRP A 164 12.22 4.97 9.41
CA TRP A 164 11.46 6.09 8.87
C TRP A 164 12.11 7.45 9.17
N ARG A 165 12.68 7.61 10.35
CA ARG A 165 13.48 8.79 10.71
C ARG A 165 14.72 8.91 9.83
N TYR A 166 15.42 7.81 9.57
CA TYR A 166 16.59 7.80 8.68
C TYR A 166 16.21 8.11 7.22
N LEU A 167 15.07 7.60 6.73
CA LEU A 167 14.52 7.96 5.41
C LEU A 167 14.14 9.45 5.33
N GLY A 168 13.93 10.09 6.47
CA GLY A 168 13.58 11.51 6.55
C GLY A 168 12.11 11.78 6.30
N LEU A 169 11.19 10.93 6.79
CA LEU A 169 9.76 11.25 6.74
C LEU A 169 9.43 12.44 7.64
N SER A 170 8.61 13.36 7.13
CA SER A 170 8.19 14.58 7.85
C SER A 170 6.98 14.36 8.76
N VAL A 171 6.98 13.24 9.47
CA VAL A 171 5.96 12.81 10.43
C VAL A 171 6.09 13.60 11.74
N ASP A 172 4.96 13.95 12.35
CA ASP A 172 4.92 14.37 13.74
C ASP A 172 4.88 13.14 14.66
N TRP A 173 6.04 12.71 15.11
CA TRP A 173 6.21 11.51 15.95
C TRP A 173 5.52 11.58 17.32
N LYS A 174 5.00 12.73 17.72
CA LYS A 174 4.18 12.88 18.93
C LYS A 174 2.71 12.51 18.71
N GLN A 175 2.30 12.35 17.45
CA GLN A 175 0.94 11.99 17.04
C GLN A 175 0.84 10.50 16.64
N ASN A 176 1.73 9.64 17.12
CA ASN A 176 1.67 8.21 16.79
C ASN A 176 0.51 7.51 17.52
N TYR A 177 0.07 6.40 16.98
CA TYR A 177 -0.96 5.55 17.55
C TYR A 177 -0.70 4.07 17.22
N GLN A 178 -1.34 3.18 17.99
CA GLN A 178 -1.29 1.73 17.82
C GLN A 178 -2.70 1.23 17.55
N THR A 179 -2.85 0.22 16.68
CA THR A 179 -4.16 -0.37 16.38
C THR A 179 -4.71 -1.23 17.52
N ILE A 180 -3.91 -1.55 18.53
CA ILE A 180 -4.28 -2.38 19.69
C ILE A 180 -4.10 -1.70 21.05
N GLY A 181 -3.59 -0.48 21.11
CA GLY A 181 -3.49 0.29 22.33
C GLY A 181 -4.85 0.51 23.01
N ALA A 182 -4.88 0.97 24.26
CA ALA A 182 -6.11 1.16 25.01
C ALA A 182 -7.14 2.05 24.29
N ARG A 183 -6.66 3.14 23.64
CA ARG A 183 -7.48 4.03 22.82
C ARG A 183 -8.06 3.31 21.62
N ALA A 184 -7.26 2.52 20.90
CA ALA A 184 -7.72 1.78 19.73
C ALA A 184 -8.76 0.70 20.11
N ARG A 185 -8.55 -0.02 21.22
CA ARG A 185 -9.52 -0.97 21.75
C ARG A 185 -10.86 -0.29 22.06
N LYS A 186 -10.84 0.86 22.76
CA LYS A 186 -12.03 1.66 23.05
C LYS A 186 -12.77 2.09 21.79
N VAL A 187 -12.06 2.67 20.82
CA VAL A 187 -12.63 3.16 19.55
C VAL A 187 -13.23 2.02 18.74
N ALA A 188 -12.50 0.90 18.58
CA ALA A 188 -12.99 -0.24 17.81
C ALA A 188 -14.21 -0.91 18.46
N GLN A 189 -14.19 -1.04 19.78
CA GLN A 189 -15.31 -1.61 20.55
C GLN A 189 -16.55 -0.71 20.51
N ALA A 190 -16.38 0.60 20.69
CA ALA A 190 -17.49 1.56 20.59
C ALA A 190 -18.11 1.55 19.19
N ALA A 191 -17.29 1.59 18.14
CA ALA A 191 -17.75 1.51 16.76
C ALA A 191 -18.51 0.21 16.48
N PHE A 192 -18.04 -0.93 17.00
CA PHE A 192 -18.75 -2.21 16.86
C PHE A 192 -20.09 -2.20 17.61
N LEU A 193 -20.14 -1.72 18.86
CA LEU A 193 -21.39 -1.64 19.63
C LEU A 193 -22.42 -0.74 18.94
N ARG A 194 -22.01 0.37 18.36
CA ARG A 194 -22.88 1.24 17.56
C ARG A 194 -23.40 0.55 16.31
N ASN A 195 -22.54 -0.18 15.57
CA ASN A 195 -22.97 -0.97 14.43
C ASN A 195 -23.98 -2.06 14.87
N LEU A 196 -23.74 -2.71 16.01
CA LEU A 196 -24.65 -3.72 16.56
C LEU A 196 -26.02 -3.11 16.92
N ALA A 197 -26.02 -1.96 17.60
CA ALA A 197 -27.25 -1.27 18.00
C ALA A 197 -28.10 -0.82 16.78
N ARG A 198 -27.48 -0.53 15.64
CA ARG A 198 -28.14 -0.13 14.39
C ARG A 198 -28.48 -1.33 13.46
N GLY A 199 -28.14 -2.58 13.87
CA GLY A 199 -28.34 -3.77 13.04
C GLY A 199 -27.37 -3.88 11.85
N GLU A 200 -26.33 -3.10 11.83
CA GLU A 200 -25.25 -3.12 10.86
C GLU A 200 -24.23 -4.22 11.16
N ALA A 201 -24.09 -4.60 12.42
CA ALA A 201 -23.37 -5.80 12.84
C ALA A 201 -24.35 -6.86 13.33
N TYR A 202 -24.04 -8.12 13.05
CA TYR A 202 -24.88 -9.26 13.45
C TYR A 202 -24.05 -10.53 13.58
N GLN A 203 -24.57 -11.50 14.34
CA GLN A 203 -24.00 -12.82 14.47
C GLN A 203 -24.81 -13.83 13.64
N ALA A 204 -24.13 -14.76 13.01
CA ALA A 204 -24.77 -15.88 12.32
C ALA A 204 -23.93 -17.15 12.43
N GLU A 205 -24.63 -18.28 12.60
CA GLU A 205 -24.04 -19.59 12.41
C GLU A 205 -24.21 -19.98 10.94
N ALA A 206 -23.12 -20.01 10.21
CA ALA A 206 -23.13 -20.23 8.77
C ALA A 206 -21.86 -20.96 8.31
N PRO A 207 -21.93 -21.65 7.15
CA PRO A 207 -20.75 -22.15 6.48
C PRO A 207 -19.86 -20.97 6.05
N GLY A 208 -18.57 -21.07 6.35
CA GLY A 208 -17.61 -20.05 6.04
C GLY A 208 -16.23 -20.63 5.71
N LEU A 209 -15.41 -19.85 5.01
CA LEU A 209 -14.05 -20.20 4.68
C LEU A 209 -13.19 -20.28 5.94
N TRP A 210 -12.43 -21.35 6.06
CA TRP A 210 -11.71 -21.71 7.27
C TRP A 210 -10.31 -22.21 6.97
N ASP A 211 -9.30 -21.63 7.65
CA ASP A 211 -7.95 -22.16 7.64
C ASP A 211 -7.78 -23.22 8.73
N VAL A 212 -7.58 -24.47 8.31
CA VAL A 212 -7.45 -25.62 9.21
C VAL A 212 -6.13 -25.66 9.98
N THR A 213 -5.12 -24.90 9.53
CA THR A 213 -3.81 -24.82 10.20
C THR A 213 -3.86 -23.84 11.36
N PHE A 214 -4.42 -22.67 11.11
CA PHE A 214 -4.57 -21.61 12.11
C PHE A 214 -5.88 -21.74 12.90
N GLN A 215 -6.81 -22.58 12.45
CA GLN A 215 -8.13 -22.81 13.03
C GLN A 215 -8.89 -21.49 13.22
N THR A 216 -9.02 -20.73 12.15
CA THR A 216 -9.70 -19.44 12.14
C THR A 216 -10.45 -19.22 10.84
N ALA A 217 -11.54 -18.44 10.93
CA ALA A 217 -12.30 -18.00 9.77
C ALA A 217 -11.48 -17.02 8.91
N VAL A 218 -11.74 -17.00 7.60
CA VAL A 218 -11.07 -16.16 6.60
C VAL A 218 -12.11 -15.37 5.83
N ALA A 219 -11.92 -14.04 5.77
CA ALA A 219 -12.81 -13.15 5.03
C ALA A 219 -12.49 -13.17 3.52
N GLN A 220 -13.50 -12.81 2.68
CA GLN A 220 -13.34 -12.76 1.23
C GLN A 220 -12.14 -11.89 0.79
N ALA A 221 -11.87 -10.80 1.50
CA ALA A 221 -10.76 -9.90 1.18
C ALA A 221 -9.35 -10.50 1.40
N GLU A 222 -9.24 -11.56 2.21
CA GLU A 222 -7.99 -12.23 2.55
C GLU A 222 -7.71 -13.47 1.67
N LEU A 223 -8.56 -13.71 0.66
CA LEU A 223 -8.41 -14.86 -0.25
C LEU A 223 -7.34 -14.63 -1.29
N GLU A 224 -6.55 -15.67 -1.52
CA GLU A 224 -5.65 -15.79 -2.65
C GLU A 224 -6.01 -17.04 -3.46
N SER A 225 -6.31 -16.86 -4.75
CA SER A 225 -6.53 -17.99 -5.66
C SER A 225 -5.19 -18.50 -6.18
N ARG A 226 -4.92 -19.79 -6.00
CA ARG A 226 -3.68 -20.45 -6.47
C ARG A 226 -4.02 -21.66 -7.32
N GLU A 227 -3.20 -21.92 -8.34
CA GLU A 227 -3.27 -23.20 -9.05
C GLU A 227 -2.84 -24.33 -8.12
N TYR A 228 -3.70 -25.33 -8.00
CA TYR A 228 -3.48 -26.47 -7.11
C TYR A 228 -3.74 -27.80 -7.86
N PRO A 229 -2.83 -28.78 -7.78
CA PRO A 229 -2.99 -30.06 -8.45
C PRO A 229 -4.09 -30.90 -7.81
N GLY A 230 -4.84 -31.61 -8.64
CA GLY A 230 -5.91 -32.49 -8.21
C GLY A 230 -6.21 -33.56 -9.24
N PHE A 231 -7.28 -34.32 -8.98
CA PHE A 231 -7.77 -35.34 -9.88
C PHE A 231 -9.28 -35.20 -10.00
N TYR A 232 -9.81 -35.28 -11.20
CA TYR A 232 -11.22 -35.52 -11.44
C TYR A 232 -11.54 -37.00 -11.25
N HIS A 233 -12.56 -37.26 -10.48
CA HIS A 233 -13.11 -38.60 -10.24
C HIS A 233 -14.53 -38.62 -10.84
N ARG A 234 -14.78 -39.55 -11.74
CA ARG A 234 -16.10 -39.75 -12.33
C ARG A 234 -16.87 -40.76 -11.50
N LEU A 235 -18.00 -40.33 -10.91
CA LEU A 235 -18.78 -41.10 -9.94
C LEU A 235 -20.18 -41.35 -10.46
N ALA A 236 -20.71 -42.57 -10.28
CA ALA A 236 -22.03 -42.93 -10.64
C ALA A 236 -23.01 -42.79 -9.47
N PHE A 237 -24.00 -41.92 -9.60
CA PHE A 237 -25.17 -41.82 -8.73
C PHE A 237 -26.32 -42.63 -9.31
N HIS A 238 -27.07 -43.35 -8.49
CA HIS A 238 -28.10 -44.28 -8.97
C HIS A 238 -29.48 -43.66 -8.84
N ILE A 239 -30.21 -43.49 -9.92
CA ILE A 239 -31.64 -43.06 -9.90
C ILE A 239 -32.42 -44.08 -9.10
N THR A 240 -33.14 -43.68 -8.06
CA THR A 240 -33.84 -44.58 -7.14
C THR A 240 -35.13 -45.16 -7.72
N ASP A 241 -35.72 -44.46 -8.71
CA ASP A 241 -36.92 -44.87 -9.42
C ASP A 241 -36.58 -45.35 -10.86
N ALA A 242 -36.69 -46.64 -11.10
CA ALA A 242 -36.37 -47.24 -12.39
C ALA A 242 -37.28 -46.77 -13.54
N GLU A 243 -38.54 -46.40 -13.28
CA GLU A 243 -39.46 -45.86 -14.28
C GLU A 243 -39.05 -44.44 -14.66
N ALA A 244 -38.68 -43.62 -13.65
CA ALA A 244 -38.13 -42.29 -13.88
C ALA A 244 -36.78 -42.32 -14.65
N ALA A 245 -35.91 -43.28 -14.37
CA ALA A 245 -34.69 -43.52 -15.11
C ALA A 245 -34.94 -43.86 -16.58
N ALA A 246 -35.84 -44.80 -16.82
CA ALA A 246 -36.20 -45.19 -18.18
C ALA A 246 -36.85 -44.05 -18.97
N LYS A 247 -37.72 -43.27 -18.34
CA LYS A 247 -38.34 -42.08 -18.93
C LYS A 247 -37.31 -40.99 -19.27
N ALA A 248 -36.42 -40.73 -18.36
CA ALA A 248 -35.36 -39.73 -18.57
C ALA A 248 -34.40 -40.14 -19.71
N ALA A 249 -33.99 -41.41 -19.72
CA ALA A 249 -33.18 -41.97 -20.80
C ALA A 249 -33.87 -41.90 -22.18
N ALA A 250 -35.18 -42.21 -22.23
CA ALA A 250 -35.99 -42.10 -23.42
C ALA A 250 -36.15 -40.64 -23.90
N ALA A 251 -36.04 -39.67 -22.99
CA ALA A 251 -36.03 -38.24 -23.29
C ALA A 251 -34.66 -37.70 -23.67
N GLY A 252 -33.60 -38.54 -23.70
CA GLY A 252 -32.24 -38.18 -24.12
C GLY A 252 -31.31 -37.77 -23.01
N ALA A 253 -31.68 -37.96 -21.73
CA ALA A 253 -30.80 -37.73 -20.61
C ALA A 253 -29.58 -38.71 -20.60
N PRO A 254 -28.41 -38.31 -20.13
CA PRO A 254 -27.21 -39.14 -20.07
C PRO A 254 -27.29 -40.12 -18.89
N VAL A 255 -28.19 -41.11 -19.02
CA VAL A 255 -28.32 -42.20 -18.03
C VAL A 255 -27.50 -43.40 -18.52
N GLU A 256 -26.49 -43.77 -17.73
CA GLU A 256 -25.61 -44.93 -18.05
C GLU A 256 -26.11 -46.18 -17.27
N ASP A 257 -25.78 -47.35 -17.74
CA ASP A 257 -26.15 -48.64 -17.14
C ASP A 257 -27.65 -48.76 -16.72
N GLY A 258 -28.48 -47.91 -17.34
CA GLY A 258 -29.94 -47.88 -17.15
C GLY A 258 -30.41 -47.06 -15.96
N VAL A 259 -29.56 -46.73 -15.01
CA VAL A 259 -29.91 -45.98 -13.78
C VAL A 259 -28.84 -44.98 -13.33
N ASP A 260 -27.69 -44.97 -13.92
CA ASP A 260 -26.56 -44.17 -13.47
C ASP A 260 -26.54 -42.77 -14.05
N VAL A 261 -26.46 -41.77 -13.19
CA VAL A 261 -26.12 -40.38 -13.52
C VAL A 261 -24.69 -40.13 -13.08
N CYS A 262 -23.77 -39.92 -14.02
CA CYS A 262 -22.38 -39.74 -13.76
C CYS A 262 -22.05 -38.26 -13.56
N ILE A 263 -21.31 -37.95 -12.48
CA ILE A 263 -20.76 -36.62 -12.16
C ILE A 263 -19.24 -36.67 -12.17
N GLU A 264 -18.60 -35.51 -12.24
CA GLU A 264 -17.15 -35.40 -12.06
C GLU A 264 -16.85 -34.49 -10.86
N THR A 265 -16.02 -34.98 -9.92
CA THR A 265 -15.65 -34.22 -8.73
C THR A 265 -14.15 -34.30 -8.44
N THR A 266 -13.59 -33.24 -7.88
CA THR A 266 -12.23 -33.23 -7.33
C THR A 266 -12.21 -33.49 -5.82
N ARG A 267 -13.40 -33.62 -5.18
CA ARG A 267 -13.59 -33.74 -3.73
C ARG A 267 -14.43 -34.98 -3.35
N PRO A 268 -14.05 -36.20 -3.75
CA PRO A 268 -14.83 -37.42 -3.44
C PRO A 268 -14.96 -37.67 -1.92
N GLU A 269 -14.03 -37.17 -1.10
CA GLU A 269 -14.09 -37.27 0.35
C GLU A 269 -15.30 -36.59 1.00
N LEU A 270 -15.96 -35.67 0.26
CA LEU A 270 -17.17 -34.97 0.73
C LEU A 270 -18.46 -35.67 0.31
N LEU A 271 -18.40 -36.78 -0.41
CA LEU A 271 -19.55 -37.49 -0.94
C LEU A 271 -20.60 -37.85 0.14
N ALA A 272 -20.14 -38.17 1.36
CA ALA A 272 -21.03 -38.44 2.52
C ALA A 272 -21.87 -37.22 2.95
N ALA A 273 -21.48 -36.00 2.57
CA ALA A 273 -22.21 -34.76 2.85
C ALA A 273 -23.04 -34.27 1.66
N CYS A 274 -23.17 -35.05 0.58
CA CYS A 274 -23.94 -34.66 -0.58
C CYS A 274 -25.41 -34.39 -0.22
N VAL A 275 -25.97 -33.27 -0.69
CA VAL A 275 -27.35 -32.83 -0.44
C VAL A 275 -28.18 -32.71 -1.72
N ALA A 276 -27.54 -32.53 -2.88
CA ALA A 276 -28.23 -32.48 -4.17
C ALA A 276 -27.21 -32.71 -5.31
N LEU A 277 -27.73 -33.08 -6.49
CA LEU A 277 -27.02 -32.86 -7.76
C LEU A 277 -27.62 -31.62 -8.44
N ILE A 278 -26.75 -30.75 -8.96
CA ILE A 278 -27.15 -29.44 -9.51
C ILE A 278 -26.68 -29.34 -10.97
N ALA A 279 -27.61 -28.97 -11.88
CA ALA A 279 -27.31 -28.67 -13.28
C ALA A 279 -27.97 -27.36 -13.71
N HIS A 280 -27.51 -26.80 -14.83
CA HIS A 280 -28.07 -25.54 -15.33
C HIS A 280 -29.51 -25.77 -15.87
N PRO A 281 -30.47 -24.85 -15.61
CA PRO A 281 -31.85 -24.99 -16.06
C PRO A 281 -32.02 -25.07 -17.57
N ASP A 282 -31.09 -24.51 -18.35
CA ASP A 282 -31.07 -24.52 -19.81
C ASP A 282 -30.28 -25.69 -20.39
N ASP A 283 -29.71 -26.56 -19.57
CA ASP A 283 -29.01 -27.74 -20.05
C ASP A 283 -30.00 -28.85 -20.41
N GLU A 284 -30.27 -28.97 -21.71
CA GLU A 284 -31.21 -29.94 -22.25
C GLU A 284 -30.88 -31.39 -21.86
N ARG A 285 -29.64 -31.71 -21.56
CA ARG A 285 -29.20 -33.06 -21.15
C ARG A 285 -29.82 -33.46 -19.81
N TYR A 286 -29.99 -32.55 -18.90
CA TYR A 286 -30.39 -32.81 -17.52
C TYR A 286 -31.82 -32.40 -17.21
N LYS A 287 -32.50 -31.62 -18.09
CA LYS A 287 -33.93 -31.26 -17.94
C LYS A 287 -34.84 -32.42 -17.60
N PRO A 288 -34.72 -33.62 -18.27
CA PRO A 288 -35.59 -34.73 -17.93
C PRO A 288 -35.38 -35.34 -16.54
N LEU A 289 -34.28 -35.01 -15.90
CA LEU A 289 -33.89 -35.53 -14.60
C LEU A 289 -34.28 -34.60 -13.44
N PHE A 290 -34.61 -33.32 -13.67
CA PHE A 290 -34.97 -32.42 -12.62
C PHE A 290 -36.17 -32.92 -11.80
N GLY A 291 -36.03 -32.92 -10.46
CA GLY A 291 -37.02 -33.44 -9.51
C GLY A 291 -36.95 -34.97 -9.30
N THR A 292 -36.05 -35.69 -9.98
CA THR A 292 -35.81 -37.10 -9.66
C THR A 292 -34.85 -37.21 -8.46
N THR A 293 -34.89 -38.37 -7.79
CA THR A 293 -33.99 -38.67 -6.67
C THR A 293 -32.92 -39.67 -7.06
N VAL A 294 -31.70 -39.45 -6.62
CA VAL A 294 -30.57 -40.36 -6.79
C VAL A 294 -29.98 -40.76 -5.47
N ALA A 295 -29.48 -42.00 -5.37
CA ALA A 295 -28.70 -42.49 -4.25
C ALA A 295 -27.19 -42.20 -4.51
N SER A 296 -26.51 -41.62 -3.53
CA SER A 296 -25.06 -41.40 -3.62
C SER A 296 -24.28 -42.71 -3.58
N PRO A 297 -23.21 -42.85 -4.39
CA PRO A 297 -22.36 -44.02 -4.34
C PRO A 297 -21.76 -44.25 -2.95
N VAL A 298 -21.47 -45.49 -2.62
CA VAL A 298 -20.88 -45.94 -1.34
C VAL A 298 -21.78 -45.72 -0.13
N TYR A 299 -22.38 -44.55 0.04
CA TYR A 299 -23.12 -44.18 1.23
C TYR A 299 -24.62 -44.38 1.12
N GLY A 300 -25.16 -44.50 -0.09
CA GLY A 300 -26.59 -44.73 -0.34
C GLY A 300 -27.49 -43.59 0.13
N VAL A 301 -26.99 -42.38 0.25
CA VAL A 301 -27.75 -41.20 0.70
C VAL A 301 -28.61 -40.71 -0.47
N GLU A 302 -29.93 -40.65 -0.28
CA GLU A 302 -30.85 -40.14 -1.29
C GLU A 302 -30.83 -38.61 -1.35
N VAL A 303 -30.65 -38.04 -2.57
CA VAL A 303 -30.59 -36.63 -2.84
C VAL A 303 -31.34 -36.28 -4.15
N PRO A 304 -31.95 -35.07 -4.25
CA PRO A 304 -32.64 -34.64 -5.45
C PRO A 304 -31.67 -34.15 -6.53
N ILE A 305 -32.14 -34.21 -7.81
CA ILE A 305 -31.51 -33.46 -8.93
C ILE A 305 -32.25 -32.14 -9.10
N LEU A 306 -31.59 -31.01 -8.98
CA LEU A 306 -32.16 -29.66 -8.98
C LEU A 306 -31.51 -28.80 -10.07
N ALA A 307 -32.20 -27.71 -10.42
CA ALA A 307 -31.72 -26.71 -11.38
C ALA A 307 -31.22 -25.46 -10.68
N HIS A 308 -30.06 -24.91 -11.10
CA HIS A 308 -29.59 -23.60 -10.65
C HIS A 308 -28.84 -22.88 -11.77
N PRO A 309 -29.09 -21.57 -12.01
CA PRO A 309 -28.47 -20.84 -13.12
C PRO A 309 -26.95 -20.68 -13.03
N ASP A 310 -26.37 -20.77 -11.83
CA ASP A 310 -24.91 -20.69 -11.62
C ASP A 310 -24.20 -22.04 -11.87
N ALA A 311 -24.90 -23.10 -12.27
CA ALA A 311 -24.26 -24.34 -12.68
C ALA A 311 -23.62 -24.18 -14.07
N GLU A 312 -22.35 -24.55 -14.20
CA GLU A 312 -21.58 -24.40 -15.46
C GLU A 312 -21.81 -25.63 -16.37
N MET A 313 -22.48 -25.43 -17.53
CA MET A 313 -22.82 -26.52 -18.47
C MET A 313 -21.59 -27.20 -19.09
N ASP A 314 -20.49 -26.47 -19.21
CA ASP A 314 -19.26 -26.94 -19.89
C ASP A 314 -18.18 -27.43 -18.89
N LYS A 315 -18.47 -27.45 -17.59
CA LYS A 315 -17.52 -27.90 -16.58
C LYS A 315 -17.77 -29.35 -16.20
N GLY A 316 -16.77 -30.20 -16.41
CA GLY A 316 -16.88 -31.64 -16.16
C GLY A 316 -18.05 -32.28 -16.93
N ALA A 317 -18.93 -32.97 -16.21
CA ALA A 317 -20.13 -33.57 -16.80
C ALA A 317 -21.26 -32.56 -17.09
N GLY A 318 -21.17 -31.30 -16.60
CA GLY A 318 -22.23 -30.28 -16.64
C GLY A 318 -23.29 -30.46 -15.55
N ILE A 319 -23.11 -31.44 -14.69
CA ILE A 319 -23.86 -31.67 -13.45
C ILE A 319 -22.86 -31.88 -12.31
N ALA A 320 -23.08 -31.26 -11.18
CA ALA A 320 -22.17 -31.31 -10.04
C ALA A 320 -22.91 -31.76 -8.77
N MET A 321 -22.20 -32.41 -7.85
CA MET A 321 -22.71 -32.66 -6.52
C MET A 321 -22.53 -31.40 -5.66
N CYS A 322 -23.57 -31.01 -4.96
CA CYS A 322 -23.53 -30.05 -3.87
C CYS A 322 -23.30 -30.80 -2.56
N CYS A 323 -22.17 -30.58 -1.92
CA CYS A 323 -21.81 -31.27 -0.68
C CYS A 323 -21.95 -30.36 0.54
N THR A 324 -22.82 -29.41 0.50
CA THR A 324 -23.05 -28.29 1.43
C THR A 324 -21.81 -27.38 1.57
N PHE A 325 -20.57 -27.92 1.53
CA PHE A 325 -19.35 -27.13 1.75
C PHE A 325 -18.12 -27.62 0.94
N GLY A 326 -18.31 -27.94 -0.33
CA GLY A 326 -17.23 -28.33 -1.23
C GLY A 326 -16.44 -27.12 -1.73
N ASP A 327 -17.16 -26.06 -2.08
CA ASP A 327 -16.60 -24.76 -2.46
C ASP A 327 -17.59 -23.61 -2.16
N THR A 328 -17.27 -22.38 -2.56
CA THR A 328 -18.15 -21.22 -2.33
C THR A 328 -19.46 -21.29 -3.12
N THR A 329 -19.46 -21.94 -4.28
CA THR A 329 -20.66 -22.14 -5.09
C THR A 329 -21.65 -23.06 -4.38
N ASP A 330 -21.16 -24.08 -3.66
CA ASP A 330 -22.02 -24.96 -2.85
C ASP A 330 -22.78 -24.17 -1.74
N ILE A 331 -22.17 -23.12 -1.20
CA ILE A 331 -22.82 -22.24 -0.21
C ILE A 331 -23.96 -21.45 -0.84
N ASP A 332 -23.75 -20.93 -2.06
CA ASP A 332 -24.77 -20.19 -2.80
C ASP A 332 -25.94 -21.12 -3.14
N TRP A 333 -25.69 -22.30 -3.70
CA TRP A 333 -26.71 -23.30 -3.96
C TRP A 333 -27.47 -23.77 -2.71
N TRP A 334 -26.71 -24.02 -1.61
CA TRP A 334 -27.33 -24.39 -0.33
C TRP A 334 -28.31 -23.35 0.16
N ARG A 335 -27.95 -22.08 0.09
CA ARG A 335 -28.79 -20.97 0.53
C ARG A 335 -29.99 -20.76 -0.40
N ASP A 336 -29.75 -20.68 -1.70
CA ASP A 336 -30.76 -20.28 -2.68
C ASP A 336 -31.81 -21.38 -2.91
N LEU A 337 -31.44 -22.65 -2.73
CA LEU A 337 -32.30 -23.81 -2.83
C LEU A 337 -32.76 -24.34 -1.46
N GLU A 338 -32.45 -23.64 -0.36
CA GLU A 338 -32.82 -24.03 1.01
C GLU A 338 -32.46 -25.50 1.35
N LEU A 339 -31.26 -25.94 0.94
CA LEU A 339 -30.81 -27.32 1.10
C LEU A 339 -30.48 -27.64 2.57
N PRO A 340 -30.57 -28.91 3.01
CA PRO A 340 -30.18 -29.30 4.36
C PRO A 340 -28.69 -29.09 4.64
N LEU A 341 -28.37 -28.82 5.90
CA LEU A 341 -27.00 -28.67 6.35
C LEU A 341 -26.39 -30.03 6.72
N ARG A 342 -25.34 -30.45 6.01
CA ARG A 342 -24.62 -31.71 6.25
C ARG A 342 -23.11 -31.47 6.40
N ALA A 343 -22.71 -31.01 7.62
CA ALA A 343 -21.28 -30.76 7.90
C ALA A 343 -20.60 -32.05 8.39
N ILE A 344 -19.51 -32.45 7.72
CA ILE A 344 -18.69 -33.61 8.12
C ILE A 344 -17.23 -33.24 8.42
N LEU A 345 -16.86 -31.97 8.30
CA LEU A 345 -15.51 -31.48 8.60
C LEU A 345 -15.49 -30.75 9.94
N ARG A 346 -14.49 -31.10 10.75
CA ARG A 346 -14.15 -30.41 11.99
C ARG A 346 -13.25 -29.21 11.72
N LYS A 347 -13.17 -28.30 12.69
CA LYS A 347 -12.30 -27.11 12.66
C LYS A 347 -10.80 -27.43 12.46
N ASP A 348 -10.34 -28.65 12.80
CA ASP A 348 -8.99 -29.13 12.56
C ASP A 348 -8.80 -29.76 11.17
N GLY A 349 -9.78 -29.70 10.29
CA GLY A 349 -9.76 -30.24 8.92
C GLY A 349 -9.88 -31.77 8.87
N ARG A 350 -10.34 -32.40 9.93
CA ARG A 350 -10.59 -33.84 9.96
C ARG A 350 -12.07 -34.16 9.83
N ILE A 351 -12.36 -35.34 9.32
CA ILE A 351 -13.73 -35.87 9.29
C ILE A 351 -14.22 -36.05 10.74
N ILE A 352 -15.50 -35.78 10.98
CA ILE A 352 -16.13 -35.98 12.29
C ILE A 352 -16.01 -37.44 12.73
N THR A 353 -16.12 -37.71 14.05
CA THR A 353 -15.91 -39.04 14.63
C THR A 353 -17.19 -39.84 14.75
N GLU A 354 -18.34 -39.21 14.68
CA GLU A 354 -19.66 -39.83 14.77
C GLU A 354 -20.26 -39.98 13.38
N THR A 355 -20.84 -41.16 13.09
CA THR A 355 -21.53 -41.39 11.83
C THR A 355 -22.81 -40.55 11.78
N PRO A 356 -22.99 -39.72 10.73
CA PRO A 356 -24.16 -38.87 10.59
C PRO A 356 -25.48 -39.65 10.49
N GLU A 357 -26.54 -39.11 11.07
CA GLU A 357 -27.89 -39.73 11.10
C GLU A 357 -28.49 -39.91 9.70
N TRP A 358 -28.14 -39.05 8.72
CA TRP A 358 -28.62 -39.16 7.33
C TRP A 358 -28.00 -40.33 6.55
N ILE A 359 -26.96 -41.00 7.06
CA ILE A 359 -26.45 -42.25 6.51
C ILE A 359 -27.18 -43.40 7.16
N THR A 360 -28.18 -43.90 6.48
CA THR A 360 -29.12 -44.87 7.06
C THR A 360 -28.81 -46.33 6.73
N THR A 361 -28.04 -46.59 5.68
CA THR A 361 -27.65 -47.94 5.22
C THR A 361 -26.51 -48.50 6.05
N ASP A 362 -26.53 -49.80 6.34
CA ASP A 362 -25.43 -50.47 7.09
C ASP A 362 -24.09 -50.39 6.32
N ALA A 363 -24.15 -50.53 5.00
CA ALA A 363 -22.95 -50.41 4.15
C ALA A 363 -22.38 -48.97 4.17
N GLY A 364 -23.26 -47.94 4.07
CA GLY A 364 -22.86 -46.53 4.16
C GLY A 364 -22.25 -46.18 5.50
N ARG A 365 -22.82 -46.69 6.60
CA ARG A 365 -22.27 -46.49 7.97
C ARG A 365 -20.88 -47.13 8.12
N ALA A 366 -20.71 -48.37 7.67
CA ALA A 366 -19.39 -49.02 7.67
C ALA A 366 -18.37 -48.27 6.81
N ALA A 367 -18.75 -47.77 5.66
CA ALA A 367 -17.90 -46.96 4.81
C ALA A 367 -17.54 -45.61 5.46
N PHE A 368 -18.43 -44.98 6.20
CA PHE A 368 -18.14 -43.73 6.91
C PHE A 368 -17.21 -43.96 8.11
N GLU A 369 -17.37 -45.08 8.86
CA GLU A 369 -16.47 -45.44 9.96
C GLU A 369 -15.02 -45.55 9.50
N GLU A 370 -14.75 -45.97 8.25
CA GLU A 370 -13.42 -46.07 7.67
C GLU A 370 -12.75 -44.68 7.45
N ILE A 371 -13.53 -43.59 7.38
CA ILE A 371 -12.98 -42.26 7.16
C ILE A 371 -12.99 -41.37 8.41
N THR A 372 -13.62 -41.80 9.51
CA THR A 372 -13.73 -41.01 10.75
C THR A 372 -12.36 -40.57 11.27
N GLY A 373 -12.24 -39.30 11.68
CA GLY A 373 -11.01 -38.72 12.25
C GLY A 373 -9.84 -38.60 11.26
N LYS A 374 -9.99 -39.05 9.99
CA LYS A 374 -8.96 -38.88 8.95
C LYS A 374 -8.94 -37.43 8.45
N THR A 375 -7.78 -37.00 7.94
CA THR A 375 -7.68 -35.75 7.18
C THR A 375 -8.42 -35.87 5.86
N THR A 376 -8.81 -34.75 5.24
CA THR A 376 -9.44 -34.74 3.90
C THR A 376 -8.62 -35.53 2.88
N PHE A 377 -7.28 -35.45 2.93
CA PHE A 377 -6.40 -36.23 2.05
C PHE A 377 -6.55 -37.75 2.24
N SER A 378 -6.37 -38.22 3.49
CA SER A 378 -6.46 -39.66 3.78
C SER A 378 -7.88 -40.23 3.65
N ALA A 379 -8.91 -39.38 3.88
CA ALA A 379 -10.29 -39.74 3.65
C ALA A 379 -10.57 -39.92 2.14
N ARG A 380 -10.03 -39.04 1.30
CA ARG A 380 -10.14 -39.14 -0.15
C ARG A 380 -9.58 -40.45 -0.67
N GLU A 381 -8.39 -40.86 -0.22
CA GLU A 381 -7.80 -42.13 -0.61
C GLU A 381 -8.71 -43.31 -0.24
N ALA A 382 -9.29 -43.30 0.96
CA ALA A 382 -10.19 -44.36 1.42
C ALA A 382 -11.51 -44.40 0.61
N VAL A 383 -12.11 -43.24 0.36
CA VAL A 383 -13.36 -43.15 -0.44
C VAL A 383 -13.12 -43.59 -1.88
N VAL A 384 -12.00 -43.20 -2.49
CA VAL A 384 -11.65 -43.64 -3.87
C VAL A 384 -11.45 -45.15 -3.92
N ALA A 385 -10.85 -45.75 -2.88
CA ALA A 385 -10.71 -47.21 -2.80
C ALA A 385 -12.09 -47.91 -2.70
N ALA A 386 -12.99 -47.39 -1.86
CA ALA A 386 -14.36 -47.91 -1.72
C ALA A 386 -15.17 -47.81 -3.04
N LEU A 387 -15.07 -46.64 -3.71
CA LEU A 387 -15.72 -46.42 -5.03
C LEU A 387 -15.19 -47.34 -6.13
N ARG A 388 -13.90 -47.71 -6.05
CA ARG A 388 -13.31 -48.66 -6.99
C ARG A 388 -13.79 -50.11 -6.71
N GLU A 389 -13.89 -50.48 -5.43
CA GLU A 389 -14.39 -51.78 -4.99
C GLU A 389 -15.87 -51.98 -5.34
N SER A 390 -16.70 -50.97 -5.17
CA SER A 390 -18.13 -50.99 -5.51
C SER A 390 -18.41 -50.91 -7.02
N GLY A 391 -17.43 -50.49 -7.82
CA GLY A 391 -17.59 -50.29 -9.26
C GLY A 391 -18.26 -48.95 -9.63
N GLU A 392 -18.46 -48.08 -8.67
CA GLU A 392 -19.11 -46.77 -8.84
C GLU A 392 -18.11 -45.66 -9.26
N LEU A 393 -16.79 -45.94 -9.24
CA LEU A 393 -15.76 -45.12 -9.89
C LEU A 393 -15.72 -45.50 -11.39
N LYS A 394 -16.17 -44.63 -12.25
CA LYS A 394 -16.20 -44.87 -13.71
C LYS A 394 -14.88 -44.39 -14.38
N GLY A 395 -13.98 -45.31 -14.63
CA GLY A 395 -12.65 -45.04 -15.21
C GLY A 395 -11.63 -44.61 -14.18
N GLU A 396 -10.38 -44.32 -14.64
CA GLU A 396 -9.30 -43.87 -13.79
C GLU A 396 -9.35 -42.35 -13.58
N PRO A 397 -9.00 -41.85 -12.36
CA PRO A 397 -8.98 -40.43 -12.06
C PRO A 397 -8.05 -39.63 -12.99
N THR A 398 -8.53 -38.55 -13.55
CA THR A 398 -7.80 -37.72 -14.52
C THR A 398 -7.12 -36.54 -13.79
N LYS A 399 -5.82 -36.34 -14.03
CA LYS A 399 -5.05 -35.23 -13.46
C LYS A 399 -5.59 -33.89 -13.94
N THR A 400 -5.68 -32.94 -13.03
CA THR A 400 -6.09 -31.57 -13.33
C THR A 400 -5.33 -30.54 -12.48
N MET A 401 -5.28 -29.30 -12.98
CA MET A 401 -4.90 -28.12 -12.20
C MET A 401 -6.16 -27.27 -12.03
N ARG A 402 -6.46 -26.88 -10.81
CA ARG A 402 -7.64 -26.07 -10.51
C ARG A 402 -7.26 -24.84 -9.69
N GLN A 403 -8.02 -23.76 -9.89
CA GLN A 403 -7.96 -22.60 -9.00
C GLN A 403 -8.57 -22.99 -7.66
N THR A 404 -7.82 -22.75 -6.60
CA THR A 404 -8.21 -23.12 -5.23
C THR A 404 -7.96 -21.96 -4.30
N ASN A 405 -8.89 -21.70 -3.38
CA ASN A 405 -8.78 -20.63 -2.42
C ASN A 405 -7.81 -21.00 -1.29
N PHE A 406 -6.90 -20.09 -1.01
CA PHE A 406 -5.98 -20.11 0.11
C PHE A 406 -6.19 -18.86 0.97
N PHE A 407 -5.90 -18.96 2.23
CA PHE A 407 -5.63 -17.79 3.04
C PHE A 407 -4.30 -17.17 2.54
N GLU A 408 -4.24 -15.87 2.34
CA GLU A 408 -3.03 -15.20 1.83
C GLU A 408 -1.77 -15.50 2.65
N LYS A 409 -1.93 -15.80 3.95
CA LYS A 409 -0.86 -16.17 4.90
C LYS A 409 -0.74 -17.67 5.13
N GLY A 410 -1.59 -18.49 4.48
CA GLY A 410 -1.68 -19.94 4.65
C GLY A 410 -1.01 -20.72 3.52
N ASP A 411 -0.58 -21.95 3.83
CA ASP A 411 0.07 -22.84 2.87
C ASP A 411 -0.83 -24.02 2.45
N LYS A 412 -2.04 -24.11 3.00
CA LYS A 412 -3.01 -25.16 2.68
C LYS A 412 -4.27 -24.56 2.06
N PRO A 413 -4.94 -25.32 1.19
CA PRO A 413 -6.27 -24.95 0.73
C PRO A 413 -7.20 -24.73 1.90
N LEU A 414 -8.09 -23.72 1.75
CA LEU A 414 -9.15 -23.47 2.71
C LEU A 414 -10.20 -24.57 2.64
N GLU A 415 -10.76 -24.89 3.77
CA GLU A 415 -11.96 -25.71 3.90
C GLU A 415 -13.17 -24.81 4.22
N ILE A 416 -14.37 -25.36 4.11
CA ILE A 416 -15.58 -24.69 4.56
C ILE A 416 -16.08 -25.40 5.79
N VAL A 417 -16.28 -24.62 6.88
CA VAL A 417 -16.69 -25.13 8.18
C VAL A 417 -17.85 -24.28 8.69
N THR A 418 -18.88 -24.93 9.22
CA THR A 418 -19.94 -24.23 9.91
C THR A 418 -19.45 -23.73 11.25
N SER A 419 -19.58 -22.44 11.48
CA SER A 419 -19.23 -21.81 12.75
C SER A 419 -20.02 -20.53 12.96
N ARG A 420 -20.21 -20.18 14.23
CA ARG A 420 -20.81 -18.90 14.61
C ARG A 420 -19.79 -17.81 14.43
N GLN A 421 -20.14 -16.75 13.68
CA GLN A 421 -19.24 -15.66 13.32
C GLN A 421 -19.97 -14.32 13.40
N TRP A 422 -19.20 -13.25 13.61
CA TRP A 422 -19.64 -11.88 13.57
C TRP A 422 -19.41 -11.28 12.18
N TYR A 423 -20.42 -10.56 11.70
CA TYR A 423 -20.41 -9.89 10.40
C TYR A 423 -20.74 -8.41 10.54
N ILE A 424 -20.19 -7.58 9.66
CA ILE A 424 -20.58 -6.19 9.44
C ILE A 424 -21.13 -6.08 8.02
N ARG A 425 -22.26 -5.37 7.85
CA ARG A 425 -22.84 -5.04 6.55
C ARG A 425 -21.84 -4.27 5.70
N ASN A 426 -21.63 -4.71 4.46
CA ASN A 426 -20.67 -4.10 3.53
C ASN A 426 -21.20 -4.05 2.08
N GLY A 427 -22.50 -4.29 1.89
CA GLY A 427 -23.10 -4.36 0.56
C GLY A 427 -22.93 -5.70 -0.17
N GLY A 428 -22.34 -6.72 0.49
CA GLY A 428 -22.23 -8.06 -0.10
C GLY A 428 -23.50 -8.88 -0.04
N ARG A 429 -24.51 -8.38 0.68
CA ARG A 429 -25.90 -8.88 0.69
C ARG A 429 -26.84 -7.71 0.53
N ALA A 430 -27.97 -7.95 -0.13
CA ALA A 430 -29.02 -6.96 -0.25
C ALA A 430 -29.45 -6.45 1.14
N TRP A 431 -29.25 -5.19 1.39
CA TRP A 431 -29.62 -4.54 2.63
C TRP A 431 -29.81 -3.03 2.42
N THR A 432 -30.98 -2.53 2.81
CA THR A 432 -31.28 -1.11 2.76
C THR A 432 -30.72 -0.44 4.02
N ASN A 433 -29.83 0.53 3.86
CA ASN A 433 -29.30 1.30 4.97
C ASN A 433 -30.43 2.15 5.59
N PRO A 434 -30.80 1.94 6.86
CA PRO A 434 -31.89 2.70 7.47
C PRO A 434 -31.63 4.19 7.58
N ALA A 435 -30.38 4.62 7.60
CA ALA A 435 -30.01 6.03 7.72
C ALA A 435 -30.18 6.79 6.42
N SER A 436 -29.84 6.19 5.27
CA SER A 436 -29.93 6.82 3.94
C SER A 436 -31.18 6.40 3.16
N GLY A 437 -31.75 5.22 3.46
CA GLY A 437 -32.82 4.62 2.68
C GLY A 437 -32.38 4.00 1.36
N ALA A 438 -31.07 3.93 1.08
CA ALA A 438 -30.48 3.36 -0.12
C ALA A 438 -30.03 1.91 0.06
N ASP A 439 -29.84 1.19 -1.04
CA ASP A 439 -29.12 -0.09 -1.02
C ASP A 439 -27.63 0.18 -0.72
N LEU A 440 -27.07 -0.53 0.26
CA LEU A 440 -25.73 -0.27 0.75
C LEU A 440 -24.65 -0.51 -0.34
N ASN A 441 -24.85 -1.48 -1.24
CA ASN A 441 -23.89 -1.73 -2.32
C ASN A 441 -23.83 -0.54 -3.28
N GLU A 442 -25.01 0.00 -3.68
CA GLU A 442 -25.10 1.18 -4.54
C GLU A 442 -24.52 2.41 -3.83
N GLU A 443 -24.81 2.61 -2.55
CA GLU A 443 -24.25 3.70 -1.75
C GLU A 443 -22.73 3.66 -1.70
N LEU A 444 -22.14 2.50 -1.47
CA LEU A 444 -20.68 2.33 -1.46
C LEU A 444 -20.03 2.53 -2.83
N ILE A 445 -20.73 2.19 -3.92
CA ILE A 445 -20.28 2.54 -5.29
C ILE A 445 -20.26 4.06 -5.48
N ASP A 446 -21.29 4.76 -5.00
CA ASP A 446 -21.38 6.22 -5.10
C ASP A 446 -20.28 6.90 -4.25
N ARG A 447 -19.97 6.38 -3.05
CA ARG A 447 -18.79 6.84 -2.28
C ARG A 447 -17.48 6.68 -3.07
N GLY A 448 -17.32 5.60 -3.82
CA GLY A 448 -16.18 5.43 -4.72
C GLY A 448 -16.11 6.45 -5.85
N ARG A 449 -17.26 7.01 -6.28
CA ARG A 449 -17.32 8.09 -7.28
C ARG A 449 -17.06 9.46 -6.68
N GLU A 450 -17.45 9.69 -5.43
CA GLU A 450 -17.12 10.92 -4.68
C GLU A 450 -15.64 11.02 -4.37
N LEU A 451 -14.96 9.90 -4.13
CA LEU A 451 -13.54 9.84 -3.78
C LEU A 451 -12.67 10.19 -4.99
N GLU A 452 -11.80 11.18 -4.82
CA GLU A 452 -10.83 11.57 -5.85
C GLU A 452 -9.61 10.64 -5.84
N PHE A 453 -9.56 9.70 -6.79
CA PHE A 453 -8.45 8.76 -6.94
C PHE A 453 -7.29 9.38 -7.73
N HIS A 454 -6.08 9.18 -7.24
CA HIS A 454 -4.84 9.56 -7.91
C HIS A 454 -3.96 8.31 -8.12
N PRO A 455 -3.91 7.77 -9.36
CA PRO A 455 -4.61 8.20 -10.58
C PRO A 455 -6.08 7.73 -10.62
N ASP A 456 -6.92 8.46 -11.37
CA ASP A 456 -8.37 8.22 -11.46
C ASP A 456 -8.74 6.79 -11.89
N PHE A 457 -7.97 6.16 -12.77
CA PHE A 457 -8.26 4.80 -13.24
C PHE A 457 -8.28 3.74 -12.12
N MET A 458 -7.70 4.02 -10.96
CA MET A 458 -7.72 3.10 -9.81
C MET A 458 -9.11 2.95 -9.18
N ARG A 459 -10.03 3.91 -9.43
CA ARG A 459 -11.43 3.81 -9.02
C ARG A 459 -12.09 2.53 -9.53
N VAL A 460 -11.77 2.09 -10.75
CA VAL A 460 -12.32 0.87 -11.33
C VAL A 460 -12.02 -0.37 -10.48
N ARG A 461 -10.85 -0.42 -9.82
CA ARG A 461 -10.51 -1.54 -8.92
C ARG A 461 -11.39 -1.56 -7.68
N TYR A 462 -11.70 -0.38 -7.12
CA TYR A 462 -12.63 -0.24 -6.01
C TYR A 462 -14.05 -0.65 -6.42
N GLU A 463 -14.59 -0.10 -7.51
CA GLU A 463 -15.93 -0.43 -7.98
C GLU A 463 -16.09 -1.92 -8.31
N ASN A 464 -15.10 -2.53 -8.98
CA ASN A 464 -15.13 -3.96 -9.29
C ASN A 464 -15.12 -4.82 -8.02
N TRP A 465 -14.41 -4.39 -6.98
CA TRP A 465 -14.42 -5.06 -5.69
C TRP A 465 -15.83 -5.02 -5.06
N VAL A 466 -16.45 -3.84 -4.99
CA VAL A 466 -17.80 -3.67 -4.41
C VAL A 466 -18.83 -4.50 -5.17
N LYS A 467 -18.81 -4.48 -6.50
CA LYS A 467 -19.71 -5.28 -7.37
C LYS A 467 -19.46 -6.79 -7.25
N GLY A 468 -18.24 -7.19 -6.91
CA GLY A 468 -17.82 -8.59 -6.77
C GLY A 468 -18.01 -9.18 -5.37
N LEU A 469 -18.59 -8.45 -4.43
CA LEU A 469 -18.86 -8.95 -3.08
C LEU A 469 -19.91 -10.06 -3.12
N LYS A 470 -19.67 -11.16 -2.40
CA LYS A 470 -20.56 -12.32 -2.33
C LYS A 470 -21.17 -12.55 -0.94
N GLY A 471 -20.88 -11.69 0.03
CA GLY A 471 -21.37 -11.79 1.40
C GLY A 471 -20.90 -10.62 2.24
N ASP A 472 -21.52 -10.47 3.40
CA ASP A 472 -21.14 -9.45 4.35
C ASP A 472 -19.74 -9.70 4.94
N TRP A 473 -19.12 -8.67 5.47
CA TRP A 473 -17.76 -8.72 5.98
C TRP A 473 -17.67 -9.52 7.26
N LEU A 474 -17.04 -10.69 7.19
CA LEU A 474 -16.74 -11.53 8.34
C LEU A 474 -15.62 -10.89 9.16
N VAL A 475 -15.93 -10.47 10.40
CA VAL A 475 -15.02 -9.67 11.24
C VAL A 475 -14.49 -10.40 12.47
N SER A 476 -14.97 -11.60 12.78
CA SER A 476 -14.47 -12.39 13.91
C SER A 476 -13.32 -13.31 13.54
N ARG A 477 -12.35 -13.44 14.46
CA ARG A 477 -11.19 -14.33 14.32
C ARG A 477 -11.01 -15.12 15.60
N GLN A 478 -10.75 -16.40 15.47
CA GLN A 478 -10.46 -17.32 16.56
C GLN A 478 -8.95 -17.27 16.87
N ARG A 479 -8.52 -16.09 17.33
CA ARG A 479 -7.13 -15.76 17.64
C ARG A 479 -7.02 -15.16 19.03
N PHE A 480 -5.81 -14.85 19.47
CA PHE A 480 -5.52 -14.50 20.88
C PHE A 480 -5.09 -13.04 21.06
N PHE A 481 -4.36 -12.49 20.09
CA PHE A 481 -3.83 -11.13 20.16
C PHE A 481 -4.54 -10.20 19.16
N GLY A 482 -5.47 -9.42 19.64
CA GLY A 482 -6.29 -8.49 18.87
C GLY A 482 -7.31 -7.79 19.77
N VAL A 483 -8.15 -6.95 19.19
CA VAL A 483 -9.21 -6.26 19.92
C VAL A 483 -10.36 -7.25 20.16
N PRO A 484 -10.70 -7.57 21.44
CA PRO A 484 -11.81 -8.47 21.74
C PRO A 484 -13.16 -7.83 21.41
N PHE A 485 -14.15 -8.65 21.05
CA PHE A 485 -15.53 -8.21 20.99
C PHE A 485 -16.04 -7.91 22.39
N PRO A 486 -16.63 -6.74 22.65
CA PRO A 486 -17.03 -6.31 23.99
C PRO A 486 -18.40 -6.93 24.37
N LEU A 487 -18.47 -8.25 24.42
CA LEU A 487 -19.75 -8.97 24.56
C LEU A 487 -19.64 -10.15 25.52
N TRP A 488 -20.75 -10.40 26.24
CA TRP A 488 -20.99 -11.64 26.99
C TRP A 488 -22.35 -12.20 26.59
N TYR A 489 -22.57 -13.49 26.88
CA TYR A 489 -23.79 -14.21 26.63
C TYR A 489 -24.33 -14.74 27.94
N ARG A 490 -25.65 -14.72 28.11
CA ARG A 490 -26.27 -15.33 29.28
C ARG A 490 -26.22 -16.84 29.20
N VAL A 491 -26.02 -17.47 30.35
CA VAL A 491 -26.16 -18.91 30.53
C VAL A 491 -27.50 -19.16 31.18
N ASP A 492 -28.35 -20.00 30.57
CA ASP A 492 -29.65 -20.30 31.09
C ASP A 492 -29.59 -21.18 32.36
N GLU A 493 -30.78 -21.50 32.94
CA GLU A 493 -30.88 -22.34 34.14
C GLU A 493 -30.46 -23.80 33.90
N ASP A 494 -30.47 -24.27 32.66
CA ASP A 494 -29.98 -25.58 32.22
C ASP A 494 -28.49 -25.63 31.94
N GLY A 495 -27.79 -24.48 32.07
CA GLY A 495 -26.35 -24.35 31.83
C GLY A 495 -26.01 -24.23 30.35
N GLN A 496 -26.98 -23.95 29.47
CA GLN A 496 -26.73 -23.72 28.04
C GLN A 496 -26.49 -22.22 27.76
N VAL A 497 -25.54 -21.94 26.88
CA VAL A 497 -25.28 -20.56 26.46
C VAL A 497 -26.35 -20.10 25.49
N ASN A 498 -26.99 -19.00 25.83
CA ASN A 498 -27.97 -18.35 24.94
C ASN A 498 -27.25 -17.25 24.12
N TYR A 499 -26.86 -17.56 22.91
CA TYR A 499 -26.17 -16.64 22.03
C TYR A 499 -27.05 -15.52 21.48
N ASP A 500 -28.37 -15.61 21.61
CA ASP A 500 -29.29 -14.52 21.22
C ASP A 500 -29.50 -13.51 22.35
N ASP A 501 -29.13 -13.87 23.61
CA ASP A 501 -29.19 -12.97 24.77
C ASP A 501 -27.81 -12.39 25.12
N ILE A 502 -27.51 -11.29 24.42
CA ILE A 502 -26.21 -10.64 24.47
C ILE A 502 -26.19 -9.57 25.57
N ILE A 503 -25.15 -9.58 26.39
CA ILE A 503 -24.83 -8.53 27.37
C ILE A 503 -23.76 -7.61 26.79
N THR A 504 -24.05 -6.31 26.72
CA THR A 504 -23.12 -5.28 26.23
C THR A 504 -22.72 -4.33 27.35
N PRO A 505 -21.46 -3.82 27.39
CA PRO A 505 -21.08 -2.77 28.30
C PRO A 505 -21.60 -1.40 27.85
N SER A 506 -21.60 -0.42 28.75
CA SER A 506 -21.74 0.98 28.35
C SER A 506 -20.45 1.47 27.63
N GLU A 507 -20.56 2.47 26.76
CA GLU A 507 -19.37 3.06 26.11
C GLU A 507 -18.37 3.66 27.13
N ALA A 508 -18.84 4.08 28.31
CA ALA A 508 -17.99 4.61 29.35
C ALA A 508 -17.12 3.54 30.05
N ALA A 509 -17.51 2.26 29.96
CA ALA A 509 -16.76 1.15 30.54
C ALA A 509 -15.65 0.64 29.58
N LEU A 510 -15.62 1.09 28.32
CA LEU A 510 -14.64 0.65 27.32
C LEU A 510 -13.22 1.18 27.59
N PRO A 511 -12.18 0.43 27.30
CA PRO A 511 -12.20 -0.90 26.68
C PRO A 511 -12.40 -2.03 27.71
N VAL A 512 -13.00 -3.16 27.26
CA VAL A 512 -13.18 -4.39 28.04
C VAL A 512 -12.60 -5.61 27.35
N ASP A 513 -12.19 -6.62 28.09
CA ASP A 513 -11.86 -7.96 27.58
C ASP A 513 -12.81 -8.99 28.23
N PRO A 514 -13.82 -9.47 27.53
CA PRO A 514 -14.79 -10.42 28.11
C PRO A 514 -14.20 -11.76 28.57
N SER A 515 -13.00 -12.08 28.12
CA SER A 515 -12.30 -13.28 28.60
C SER A 515 -11.80 -13.17 30.05
N THR A 516 -11.64 -11.93 30.55
CA THR A 516 -11.13 -11.63 31.88
C THR A 516 -12.04 -10.71 32.69
N ASP A 517 -12.81 -9.84 32.03
CA ASP A 517 -13.67 -8.87 32.67
C ASP A 517 -15.07 -9.44 32.91
N VAL A 518 -15.77 -8.86 33.88
CA VAL A 518 -17.12 -9.29 34.31
C VAL A 518 -18.11 -8.23 33.84
N PRO A 519 -19.26 -8.62 33.24
CA PRO A 519 -20.28 -7.66 32.87
C PRO A 519 -20.93 -7.01 34.09
N GLU A 520 -21.44 -5.79 33.92
CA GLU A 520 -22.10 -5.06 35.00
C GLU A 520 -23.25 -5.86 35.61
N GLY A 521 -23.27 -5.93 36.93
CA GLY A 521 -24.27 -6.69 37.69
C GLY A 521 -23.95 -8.16 37.91
N TYR A 522 -22.81 -8.65 37.48
CA TYR A 522 -22.33 -10.02 37.70
C TYR A 522 -21.04 -10.05 38.52
N THR A 523 -20.68 -11.23 39.02
CA THR A 523 -19.43 -11.50 39.72
C THR A 523 -18.69 -12.65 39.05
N GLU A 524 -17.36 -12.77 39.27
CA GLU A 524 -16.50 -13.77 38.57
C GLU A 524 -16.95 -15.23 38.81
N ASP A 525 -17.51 -15.55 39.98
CA ASP A 525 -18.03 -16.87 40.33
C ASP A 525 -19.26 -17.25 39.50
N GLN A 526 -19.88 -16.31 38.79
CA GLN A 526 -21.01 -16.57 37.87
C GLN A 526 -20.54 -16.87 36.43
N ARG A 527 -19.25 -16.84 36.18
CA ARG A 527 -18.71 -17.17 34.87
C ARG A 527 -18.84 -18.67 34.56
N GLY A 528 -19.52 -19.00 33.45
CA GLY A 528 -19.68 -20.36 32.94
C GLY A 528 -20.61 -21.26 33.76
N VAL A 529 -21.42 -20.71 34.66
CA VAL A 529 -22.41 -21.45 35.44
C VAL A 529 -23.84 -21.10 35.09
N ALA A 530 -24.78 -21.97 35.42
CA ALA A 530 -26.23 -21.75 35.18
C ALA A 530 -26.68 -20.43 35.80
N GLY A 531 -27.45 -19.63 35.07
CA GLY A 531 -27.88 -18.31 35.47
C GLY A 531 -26.81 -17.23 35.47
N GLY A 532 -25.62 -17.55 35.00
CA GLY A 532 -24.49 -16.65 34.89
C GLY A 532 -24.23 -16.15 33.44
N PHE A 533 -22.97 -16.04 33.08
CA PHE A 533 -22.55 -15.54 31.78
C PHE A 533 -21.30 -16.25 31.25
N VAL A 534 -21.06 -16.14 29.92
CA VAL A 534 -19.77 -16.45 29.29
C VAL A 534 -19.33 -15.27 28.43
N GLY A 535 -18.03 -15.01 28.38
CA GLY A 535 -17.47 -13.97 27.52
C GLY A 535 -17.32 -14.43 26.07
N GLU A 536 -17.46 -13.52 25.12
CA GLU A 536 -17.00 -13.75 23.75
C GLU A 536 -15.47 -13.91 23.75
N LEU A 537 -15.00 -14.96 23.09
CA LEU A 537 -13.56 -15.29 23.05
C LEU A 537 -12.88 -14.85 21.77
N ASP A 538 -13.66 -14.60 20.73
CA ASP A 538 -13.13 -14.16 19.45
C ASP A 538 -12.63 -12.72 19.53
N ILE A 539 -11.66 -12.42 18.68
CA ILE A 539 -11.16 -11.06 18.49
C ILE A 539 -11.61 -10.50 17.13
N MET A 540 -11.61 -9.20 17.01
CA MET A 540 -11.89 -8.54 15.74
C MET A 540 -10.75 -8.78 14.75
N ASP A 541 -11.11 -8.93 13.47
CA ASP A 541 -10.20 -8.88 12.34
C ASP A 541 -9.32 -7.61 12.40
N THR A 542 -8.06 -7.73 12.03
CA THR A 542 -7.13 -6.58 11.97
C THR A 542 -7.69 -5.48 11.08
N TRP A 543 -8.35 -5.83 9.96
CA TRP A 543 -8.97 -4.84 9.08
C TRP A 543 -10.18 -4.14 9.72
N ALA A 544 -10.88 -4.76 10.66
CA ALA A 544 -11.95 -4.14 11.40
C ALA A 544 -11.47 -3.08 12.39
N THR A 545 -10.22 -3.17 12.83
CA THR A 545 -9.57 -2.19 13.71
C THR A 545 -8.79 -1.15 12.93
N SER A 546 -7.96 -1.55 11.96
CA SER A 546 -7.17 -0.63 11.14
C SER A 546 -8.03 0.19 10.16
N SER A 547 -9.24 -0.25 9.83
CA SER A 547 -10.23 0.57 9.09
C SER A 547 -10.70 1.81 9.85
N LEU A 548 -10.41 1.92 11.13
CA LEU A 548 -10.71 3.07 11.98
C LEU A 548 -9.52 4.03 12.14
N SER A 549 -8.46 3.88 11.32
CA SER A 549 -7.27 4.74 11.38
C SER A 549 -7.60 6.24 11.30
N PRO A 550 -8.53 6.74 10.45
CA PRO A 550 -8.88 8.15 10.45
C PRO A 550 -9.47 8.61 11.80
N GLN A 551 -10.38 7.81 12.37
CA GLN A 551 -11.00 8.10 13.65
C GLN A 551 -9.98 8.07 14.80
N LEU A 552 -9.08 7.06 14.80
CA LEU A 552 -8.02 6.92 15.79
C LEU A 552 -7.04 8.07 15.75
N ALA A 553 -6.49 8.37 14.58
CA ALA A 553 -5.52 9.44 14.40
C ALA A 553 -6.11 10.79 14.79
N CYS A 554 -7.35 11.06 14.37
CA CYS A 554 -8.01 12.34 14.59
C CYS A 554 -8.63 12.53 15.98
N GLY A 555 -8.61 11.52 16.88
CA GLY A 555 -9.06 11.71 18.26
C GLY A 555 -10.54 11.43 18.50
N TRP A 556 -11.23 10.70 17.63
CA TRP A 556 -12.63 10.37 17.83
C TRP A 556 -12.89 9.71 19.19
N LEU A 557 -13.92 10.15 19.90
CA LEU A 557 -14.31 9.76 21.27
C LEU A 557 -13.34 10.14 22.39
N ASP A 558 -12.24 10.83 22.11
CA ASP A 558 -11.25 11.21 23.10
C ASP A 558 -10.86 12.69 23.05
N ASP A 559 -10.75 13.29 21.88
CA ASP A 559 -10.27 14.64 21.65
C ASP A 559 -11.12 15.33 20.56
N GLU A 560 -12.27 15.88 20.98
CA GLU A 560 -13.23 16.52 20.07
C GLU A 560 -12.62 17.72 19.31
N ASP A 561 -11.70 18.45 19.91
CA ASP A 561 -11.03 19.59 19.27
C ASP A 561 -10.11 19.11 18.16
N LEU A 562 -9.30 18.09 18.39
CA LEU A 562 -8.47 17.47 17.35
C LEU A 562 -9.33 16.90 16.23
N PHE A 563 -10.40 16.18 16.58
CA PHE A 563 -11.31 15.58 15.61
C PHE A 563 -11.94 16.63 14.69
N ALA A 564 -12.45 17.71 15.24
CA ALA A 564 -13.04 18.79 14.47
C ALA A 564 -12.05 19.50 13.53
N ARG A 565 -10.76 19.50 13.87
CA ARG A 565 -9.70 20.14 13.07
C ARG A 565 -9.13 19.24 11.99
N THR A 566 -9.19 17.91 12.14
CA THR A 566 -8.46 16.98 11.28
C THR A 566 -9.36 16.01 10.53
N TYR A 567 -10.60 15.80 10.96
CA TYR A 567 -11.55 14.89 10.31
C TYR A 567 -12.70 15.67 9.61
N PRO A 568 -13.21 15.23 8.43
CA PRO A 568 -12.63 14.19 7.58
C PRO A 568 -11.24 14.59 7.09
N MET A 569 -10.37 13.60 6.87
CA MET A 569 -8.98 13.84 6.46
C MET A 569 -8.90 14.26 4.99
N ASP A 570 -7.71 14.70 4.54
CA ASP A 570 -7.54 15.14 3.15
C ASP A 570 -7.04 14.02 2.25
N LEU A 571 -6.07 13.22 2.70
CA LEU A 571 -5.40 12.23 1.86
C LEU A 571 -5.33 10.86 2.52
N ARG A 572 -5.68 9.81 1.75
CA ARG A 572 -5.42 8.40 1.99
C ARG A 572 -4.37 7.89 1.01
N PRO A 573 -3.07 7.90 1.36
CA PRO A 573 -2.02 7.29 0.54
C PRO A 573 -1.91 5.80 0.87
N GLN A 574 -1.76 4.95 -0.15
CA GLN A 574 -1.57 3.50 0.05
C GLN A 574 -1.08 2.79 -1.21
N GLY A 575 -0.64 1.53 -1.05
CA GLY A 575 -0.45 0.60 -2.18
C GLY A 575 -1.78 0.14 -2.78
N GLN A 576 -1.78 -0.18 -4.07
CA GLN A 576 -2.97 -0.67 -4.78
C GLN A 576 -3.47 -2.04 -4.27
N ASP A 577 -2.64 -2.80 -3.59
CA ASP A 577 -2.95 -4.16 -3.09
C ASP A 577 -3.90 -4.16 -1.89
N ILE A 578 -3.99 -3.06 -1.15
CA ILE A 578 -4.88 -2.92 0.01
C ILE A 578 -6.15 -2.11 -0.25
N ILE A 579 -6.53 -1.91 -1.54
CA ILE A 579 -7.81 -1.27 -1.91
C ILE A 579 -8.99 -2.09 -1.38
N ARG A 580 -8.96 -3.41 -1.57
CA ARG A 580 -10.04 -4.32 -1.18
C ARG A 580 -10.14 -4.56 0.33
N THR A 581 -9.06 -4.30 1.05
CA THR A 581 -8.96 -4.47 2.50
C THR A 581 -9.08 -3.13 3.22
N TRP A 582 -7.98 -2.39 3.36
CA TRP A 582 -7.92 -1.19 4.18
C TRP A 582 -8.77 -0.03 3.63
N LEU A 583 -8.66 0.31 2.33
CA LEU A 583 -9.44 1.43 1.77
C LEU A 583 -10.94 1.15 1.83
N PHE A 584 -11.37 -0.01 1.30
CA PHE A 584 -12.79 -0.36 1.24
C PHE A 584 -13.41 -0.47 2.64
N SER A 585 -12.76 -1.18 3.56
CA SER A 585 -13.30 -1.31 4.93
C SER A 585 -13.37 0.01 5.68
N THR A 586 -12.43 0.94 5.43
CA THR A 586 -12.50 2.30 6.00
C THR A 586 -13.69 3.09 5.43
N VAL A 587 -13.97 2.99 4.12
CA VAL A 587 -15.15 3.60 3.52
C VAL A 587 -16.42 3.05 4.16
N VAL A 588 -16.53 1.71 4.28
CA VAL A 588 -17.70 1.06 4.94
C VAL A 588 -17.89 1.59 6.37
N ARG A 589 -16.83 1.63 7.17
CA ARG A 589 -16.91 2.08 8.57
C ARG A 589 -17.29 3.55 8.68
N ALA A 590 -16.77 4.40 7.81
CA ALA A 590 -17.10 5.83 7.83
C ALA A 590 -18.50 6.08 7.28
N ASP A 591 -18.92 5.38 6.25
CA ASP A 591 -20.27 5.50 5.70
C ASP A 591 -21.33 5.11 6.72
N LEU A 592 -21.20 3.95 7.37
CA LEU A 592 -22.12 3.48 8.40
C LEU A 592 -22.17 4.40 9.64
N GLU A 593 -21.05 5.04 10.02
CA GLU A 593 -21.03 5.90 11.22
C GLU A 593 -21.40 7.35 10.93
N PHE A 594 -20.95 7.91 9.80
CA PHE A 594 -21.07 9.34 9.51
C PHE A 594 -21.87 9.64 8.24
N GLY A 595 -22.23 8.65 7.42
CA GLY A 595 -22.87 8.85 6.11
C GLY A 595 -21.99 9.62 5.13
N ALA A 596 -20.67 9.54 5.25
CA ALA A 596 -19.71 10.33 4.48
C ALA A 596 -18.36 9.62 4.33
N LEU A 597 -17.55 10.06 3.33
CA LEU A 597 -16.17 9.65 3.19
C LEU A 597 -15.30 10.17 4.35
N PRO A 598 -14.31 9.38 4.80
CA PRO A 598 -13.37 9.80 5.85
C PRO A 598 -12.22 10.66 5.32
N TRP A 599 -12.05 10.77 4.01
CA TRP A 599 -11.06 11.60 3.32
C TRP A 599 -11.53 11.98 1.91
N LYS A 600 -10.86 13.00 1.34
CA LYS A 600 -11.21 13.55 0.04
C LYS A 600 -10.43 12.86 -1.10
N HIS A 601 -9.15 12.60 -0.91
CA HIS A 601 -8.24 12.08 -1.93
C HIS A 601 -7.69 10.70 -1.54
N ALA A 602 -7.50 9.83 -2.52
CA ALA A 602 -6.79 8.55 -2.38
C ALA A 602 -5.59 8.52 -3.35
N GLY A 603 -4.37 8.51 -2.81
CA GLY A 603 -3.13 8.40 -3.58
C GLY A 603 -2.64 6.96 -3.66
N LEU A 604 -2.66 6.33 -4.84
CA LEU A 604 -2.39 4.91 -5.01
C LEU A 604 -1.00 4.68 -5.62
N SER A 605 -0.13 3.98 -4.89
CA SER A 605 1.17 3.53 -5.40
C SER A 605 1.05 2.17 -6.10
N GLY A 606 1.85 1.97 -7.16
CA GLY A 606 2.02 0.65 -7.79
C GLY A 606 2.90 -0.30 -6.94
N TRP A 607 3.16 -1.48 -7.48
CA TRP A 607 4.06 -2.46 -6.86
C TRP A 607 5.52 -2.20 -7.22
N ILE A 608 6.42 -2.66 -6.36
CA ILE A 608 7.83 -2.77 -6.71
C ILE A 608 8.09 -4.18 -7.23
N LEU A 609 8.69 -4.23 -8.41
CA LEU A 609 9.07 -5.43 -9.12
C LEU A 609 10.58 -5.68 -8.97
N ASP A 610 10.97 -6.95 -8.93
CA ASP A 610 12.39 -7.33 -8.99
C ASP A 610 12.96 -7.17 -10.42
N SER A 611 14.22 -7.51 -10.60
CA SER A 611 14.91 -7.44 -11.89
C SER A 611 14.28 -8.31 -12.99
N ASP A 612 13.47 -9.30 -12.62
CA ASP A 612 12.75 -10.18 -13.53
C ASP A 612 11.30 -9.70 -13.78
N HIS A 613 10.96 -8.48 -13.36
CA HIS A 613 9.62 -7.89 -13.42
C HIS A 613 8.55 -8.69 -12.66
N LYS A 614 8.95 -9.37 -11.57
CA LYS A 614 8.03 -10.11 -10.69
C LYS A 614 7.81 -9.33 -9.40
N LYS A 615 6.58 -9.36 -8.89
CA LYS A 615 6.25 -8.76 -7.60
C LYS A 615 7.17 -9.32 -6.51
N MET A 616 7.82 -8.43 -5.76
CA MET A 616 8.63 -8.80 -4.59
C MET A 616 7.74 -9.33 -3.48
N SER A 617 8.10 -10.46 -2.90
CA SER A 617 7.40 -11.02 -1.75
C SER A 617 8.36 -11.82 -0.85
N LYS A 618 8.09 -11.84 0.45
CA LYS A 618 8.89 -12.62 1.43
C LYS A 618 8.88 -14.11 1.11
N SER A 619 7.78 -14.64 0.64
CA SER A 619 7.64 -16.07 0.27
C SER A 619 8.53 -16.48 -0.90
N LYS A 620 8.88 -15.53 -1.78
CA LYS A 620 9.80 -15.76 -2.91
C LYS A 620 11.27 -15.50 -2.58
N GLY A 621 11.57 -14.94 -1.40
CA GLY A 621 12.94 -14.65 -0.97
C GLY A 621 13.65 -13.54 -1.75
N ASN A 622 12.93 -12.73 -2.54
CA ASN A 622 13.45 -11.65 -3.37
C ASN A 622 13.28 -10.25 -2.76
N VAL A 623 13.06 -10.17 -1.45
CA VAL A 623 12.86 -8.89 -0.73
C VAL A 623 14.19 -8.25 -0.39
N VAL A 624 14.31 -6.96 -0.69
CA VAL A 624 15.47 -6.12 -0.33
C VAL A 624 15.19 -5.40 0.99
N THR A 625 16.14 -5.47 1.92
CA THR A 625 16.08 -4.75 3.21
C THR A 625 16.43 -3.27 3.02
N PRO A 626 15.57 -2.33 3.43
CA PRO A 626 15.76 -0.92 3.12
C PRO A 626 16.99 -0.29 3.75
N MET A 627 17.34 -0.62 5.00
CA MET A 627 18.43 0.06 5.73
C MET A 627 19.77 -0.06 4.98
N GLY A 628 20.15 -1.24 4.49
CA GLY A 628 21.38 -1.41 3.74
C GLY A 628 21.44 -0.61 2.43
N ILE A 629 20.29 -0.36 1.80
CA ILE A 629 20.18 0.48 0.61
C ILE A 629 20.29 1.97 0.98
N LEU A 630 19.64 2.39 2.06
CA LEU A 630 19.72 3.76 2.59
C LEU A 630 21.18 4.12 2.99
N GLU A 631 21.85 3.23 3.70
CA GLU A 631 23.27 3.43 4.07
C GLU A 631 24.20 3.48 2.84
N LYS A 632 23.93 2.65 1.83
CA LYS A 632 24.77 2.57 0.62
C LYS A 632 24.64 3.79 -0.29
N TYR A 633 23.43 4.29 -0.50
CA TYR A 633 23.16 5.36 -1.47
C TYR A 633 22.86 6.72 -0.83
N GLY A 634 22.45 6.77 0.44
CA GLY A 634 21.92 7.93 1.13
C GLY A 634 20.39 8.04 0.94
N SER A 635 19.72 8.63 1.93
CA SER A 635 18.26 8.75 1.92
C SER A 635 17.73 9.57 0.75
N ASP A 636 18.34 10.70 0.44
CA ASP A 636 17.94 11.53 -0.71
C ASP A 636 17.97 10.76 -2.04
N ALA A 637 18.98 9.91 -2.25
CA ALA A 637 19.10 9.11 -3.47
C ALA A 637 18.03 8.05 -3.59
N VAL A 638 17.65 7.40 -2.48
CA VAL A 638 16.58 6.40 -2.45
C VAL A 638 15.22 7.07 -2.64
N ARG A 639 15.00 8.22 -2.01
CA ARG A 639 13.80 9.04 -2.19
C ARG A 639 13.65 9.52 -3.63
N TYR A 640 14.74 9.94 -4.28
CA TYR A 640 14.74 10.30 -5.69
C TYR A 640 14.24 9.15 -6.58
N TRP A 641 14.80 7.93 -6.38
CA TRP A 641 14.33 6.76 -7.10
C TRP A 641 12.82 6.51 -6.91
N ALA A 642 12.34 6.56 -5.67
CA ALA A 642 10.94 6.35 -5.37
C ALA A 642 10.04 7.42 -6.01
N ALA A 643 10.42 8.71 -5.89
CA ALA A 643 9.65 9.84 -6.39
C ALA A 643 9.70 10.00 -7.92
N SER A 644 10.65 9.36 -8.60
CA SER A 644 10.70 9.34 -10.06
C SER A 644 9.59 8.50 -10.69
N ALA A 645 8.96 7.61 -9.92
CA ALA A 645 7.88 6.77 -10.40
C ALA A 645 6.52 7.48 -10.29
N ARG A 646 5.63 7.17 -11.23
CA ARG A 646 4.26 7.71 -11.26
C ARG A 646 3.34 6.92 -10.35
N LEU A 647 2.38 7.60 -9.73
CA LEU A 647 1.31 6.94 -9.00
C LEU A 647 0.56 5.94 -9.90
N GLY A 648 0.12 4.83 -9.31
CA GLY A 648 -0.66 3.79 -9.97
C GLY A 648 0.09 2.87 -10.90
N LEU A 649 1.37 3.14 -11.18
CA LEU A 649 2.20 2.31 -12.05
C LEU A 649 3.21 1.52 -11.23
N ASP A 650 3.45 0.27 -11.66
CA ASP A 650 4.49 -0.56 -11.08
C ASP A 650 5.87 -0.04 -11.46
N ALA A 651 6.81 -0.11 -10.53
CA ALA A 651 8.18 0.34 -10.73
C ALA A 651 9.19 -0.78 -10.46
N ALA A 652 10.28 -0.81 -11.22
CA ALA A 652 11.38 -1.70 -10.95
C ALA A 652 12.23 -1.20 -9.77
N PHE A 653 12.73 -2.13 -8.96
CA PHE A 653 13.83 -1.82 -8.04
C PHE A 653 15.09 -1.54 -8.86
N ASP A 654 15.52 -0.28 -8.89
CA ASP A 654 16.61 0.17 -9.78
C ASP A 654 17.68 0.96 -9.03
N GLU A 655 18.81 0.28 -8.76
CA GLU A 655 19.98 0.91 -8.14
C GLU A 655 20.67 1.95 -9.06
N GLN A 656 20.44 1.94 -10.37
CA GLN A 656 21.00 2.95 -11.27
C GLN A 656 20.28 4.28 -11.07
N GLN A 657 18.97 4.26 -10.89
CA GLN A 657 18.21 5.46 -10.55
C GLN A 657 18.65 6.05 -9.19
N MET A 658 18.97 5.21 -8.20
CA MET A 658 19.54 5.67 -6.93
C MET A 658 20.92 6.34 -7.12
N LYS A 659 21.76 5.82 -8.01
CA LYS A 659 23.04 6.47 -8.36
C LYS A 659 22.83 7.81 -9.07
N ILE A 660 21.79 7.94 -9.89
CA ILE A 660 21.41 9.21 -10.52
C ILE A 660 20.99 10.20 -9.43
N GLY A 661 20.09 9.81 -8.53
CA GLY A 661 19.67 10.64 -7.40
C GLY A 661 20.83 11.09 -6.51
N ARG A 662 21.79 10.19 -6.23
CA ARG A 662 23.01 10.56 -5.49
C ARG A 662 23.87 11.59 -6.23
N ARG A 663 24.00 11.45 -7.56
CA ARG A 663 24.71 12.46 -8.36
C ARG A 663 24.01 13.80 -8.36
N LEU A 664 22.67 13.80 -8.45
CA LEU A 664 21.87 15.02 -8.34
C LEU A 664 22.08 15.70 -6.98
N ALA A 665 21.99 14.96 -5.87
CA ALA A 665 22.24 15.46 -4.52
C ALA A 665 23.62 16.12 -4.38
N ILE A 666 24.66 15.43 -4.86
CA ILE A 666 26.05 15.99 -4.88
C ILE A 666 26.13 17.23 -5.80
N LYS A 667 25.44 17.24 -6.93
CA LYS A 667 25.44 18.39 -7.85
C LYS A 667 24.74 19.60 -7.24
N VAL A 668 23.63 19.39 -6.50
CA VAL A 668 22.93 20.46 -5.74
C VAL A 668 23.89 21.10 -4.74
N LEU A 669 24.60 20.33 -3.91
CA LEU A 669 25.59 20.86 -2.96
C LEU A 669 26.70 21.67 -3.67
N ASN A 670 27.29 21.12 -4.74
CA ASN A 670 28.40 21.76 -5.43
C ASN A 670 27.98 23.00 -6.23
N ALA A 671 26.87 22.97 -6.94
CA ALA A 671 26.36 24.10 -7.70
C ALA A 671 25.94 25.25 -6.76
N SER A 672 25.29 24.93 -5.64
CA SER A 672 24.91 25.92 -4.65
C SER A 672 26.15 26.55 -3.99
N LYS A 673 27.12 25.73 -3.58
CA LYS A 673 28.40 26.26 -3.07
C LYS A 673 29.05 27.23 -4.06
N PHE A 674 29.13 26.84 -5.33
CA PHE A 674 29.71 27.63 -6.37
C PHE A 674 28.98 28.96 -6.57
N ALA A 675 27.62 28.89 -6.73
CA ALA A 675 26.81 30.08 -7.00
C ALA A 675 26.80 31.07 -5.81
N LEU A 676 26.75 30.57 -4.58
CA LEU A 676 26.67 31.40 -3.38
C LEU A 676 27.99 32.05 -2.96
N THR A 677 29.14 31.56 -3.44
CA THR A 677 30.45 32.08 -3.07
C THR A 677 31.09 32.98 -4.12
N MET A 678 30.42 33.25 -5.24
CA MET A 678 30.99 34.02 -6.37
C MET A 678 31.33 35.46 -6.02
N GLY A 679 30.62 36.08 -5.10
CA GLY A 679 30.87 37.45 -4.63
C GLY A 679 32.01 37.58 -3.61
N GLY A 680 32.63 36.46 -3.18
CA GLY A 680 33.62 36.42 -2.08
C GLY A 680 32.98 35.93 -0.77
N GLU A 681 33.85 35.58 0.22
CA GLU A 681 33.37 34.94 1.47
C GLU A 681 32.50 35.86 2.33
N ASP A 682 32.66 37.18 2.24
CA ASP A 682 31.91 38.16 3.02
C ASP A 682 30.75 38.81 2.24
N ALA A 683 30.53 38.40 0.98
CA ALA A 683 29.51 39.01 0.14
C ALA A 683 28.10 38.61 0.61
N VAL A 684 27.26 39.61 0.89
CA VAL A 684 25.85 39.39 1.16
C VAL A 684 25.15 38.90 -0.11
N ILE A 685 24.42 37.78 0.00
CA ILE A 685 23.61 37.26 -1.11
C ILE A 685 22.41 38.20 -1.29
N ASP A 686 22.23 38.72 -2.50
CA ASP A 686 21.08 39.51 -2.85
C ASP A 686 20.14 38.71 -3.76
N LEU A 687 18.88 38.63 -3.37
CA LEU A 687 17.83 37.89 -4.05
C LEU A 687 16.80 38.83 -4.68
N ASP A 688 17.14 40.12 -4.86
CA ASP A 688 16.24 41.09 -5.50
C ASP A 688 16.24 40.89 -7.03
N PRO A 689 15.13 40.46 -7.64
CA PRO A 689 15.03 40.30 -9.09
C PRO A 689 15.32 41.59 -9.88
N ALA A 690 15.13 42.77 -9.26
CA ALA A 690 15.41 44.04 -9.90
C ALA A 690 16.89 44.26 -10.26
N LEU A 691 17.80 43.55 -9.62
CA LEU A 691 19.24 43.57 -9.93
C LEU A 691 19.57 42.79 -11.21
N VAL A 692 18.65 41.97 -11.71
CA VAL A 692 18.88 41.11 -12.90
C VAL A 692 18.55 41.92 -14.15
N THR A 693 19.57 42.48 -14.76
CA THR A 693 19.44 43.44 -15.87
C THR A 693 19.93 42.90 -17.22
N VAL A 694 20.82 41.90 -17.21
CA VAL A 694 21.40 41.34 -18.44
C VAL A 694 20.41 40.37 -19.12
N PRO A 695 20.24 40.41 -20.47
CA PRO A 695 19.27 39.56 -21.17
C PRO A 695 19.39 38.07 -20.86
N LEU A 696 20.59 37.50 -20.80
CA LEU A 696 20.80 36.08 -20.48
C LEU A 696 20.35 35.76 -19.06
N ASP A 697 20.61 36.63 -18.10
CA ASP A 697 20.22 36.44 -16.68
C ASP A 697 18.69 36.57 -16.52
N ARG A 698 18.07 37.48 -17.26
CA ARG A 698 16.59 37.59 -17.35
C ARG A 698 15.97 36.36 -17.96
N SER A 699 16.61 35.79 -19.00
CA SER A 699 16.16 34.59 -19.68
C SER A 699 16.09 33.38 -18.75
N VAL A 700 17.13 33.15 -17.93
CA VAL A 700 17.08 32.01 -16.97
C VAL A 700 16.01 32.18 -15.90
N LEU A 701 15.70 33.40 -15.45
CA LEU A 701 14.63 33.65 -14.51
C LEU A 701 13.25 33.45 -15.14
N ALA A 702 13.08 33.82 -16.42
CA ALA A 702 11.83 33.55 -17.15
C ALA A 702 11.61 32.04 -17.36
N ALA A 703 12.67 31.29 -17.68
CA ALA A 703 12.59 29.82 -17.73
C ALA A 703 12.27 29.22 -16.35
N LEU A 704 12.88 29.72 -15.27
CA LEU A 704 12.58 29.32 -13.90
C LEU A 704 11.11 29.57 -13.52
N ALA A 705 10.55 30.71 -13.89
CA ALA A 705 9.14 31.03 -13.62
C ALA A 705 8.20 29.98 -14.24
N SER A 706 8.47 29.58 -15.49
CA SER A 706 7.71 28.51 -16.17
C SER A 706 7.81 27.17 -15.45
N VAL A 707 9.01 26.81 -14.96
CA VAL A 707 9.24 25.57 -14.18
C VAL A 707 8.48 25.60 -12.85
N ILE A 708 8.48 26.75 -12.16
CA ILE A 708 7.74 26.91 -10.90
C ILE A 708 6.23 26.67 -11.12
N ASP A 709 5.65 27.26 -12.17
CA ASP A 709 4.24 27.10 -12.50
C ASP A 709 3.92 25.64 -12.86
N GLU A 710 4.73 25.02 -13.70
CA GLU A 710 4.52 23.62 -14.12
C GLU A 710 4.67 22.65 -12.93
N ALA A 711 5.70 22.80 -12.11
CA ALA A 711 5.91 21.96 -10.92
C ALA A 711 4.78 22.14 -9.90
N SER A 712 4.32 23.38 -9.72
CA SER A 712 3.19 23.69 -8.81
C SER A 712 1.88 23.05 -9.29
N ALA A 713 1.58 23.15 -10.58
CA ALA A 713 0.39 22.52 -11.18
C ALA A 713 0.44 20.98 -11.06
N ALA A 714 1.61 20.40 -11.32
CA ALA A 714 1.82 18.96 -11.21
C ALA A 714 1.62 18.46 -9.75
N LEU A 715 2.22 19.14 -8.76
CA LEU A 715 2.04 18.77 -7.36
C LEU A 715 0.62 18.98 -6.85
N ALA A 716 -0.08 20.02 -7.29
CA ALA A 716 -1.48 20.25 -6.99
C ALA A 716 -2.38 19.13 -7.54
N SER A 717 -1.95 18.45 -8.62
CA SER A 717 -2.64 17.30 -9.23
C SER A 717 -2.08 15.95 -8.76
N TYR A 718 -1.24 15.91 -7.73
CA TYR A 718 -0.55 14.71 -7.22
C TYR A 718 0.39 14.03 -8.23
N GLU A 719 0.82 14.73 -9.27
CA GLU A 719 1.79 14.27 -10.26
C GLU A 719 3.24 14.60 -9.87
N HIS A 720 3.66 14.13 -8.69
CA HIS A 720 4.95 14.46 -8.10
C HIS A 720 6.16 14.11 -8.99
N SER A 721 6.09 13.01 -9.76
CA SER A 721 7.16 12.64 -10.69
C SER A 721 7.34 13.65 -11.83
N ARG A 722 6.25 14.27 -12.31
CA ARG A 722 6.32 15.34 -13.33
C ARG A 722 6.97 16.58 -12.76
N ALA A 723 6.62 16.99 -11.55
CA ALA A 723 7.23 18.14 -10.90
C ALA A 723 8.75 17.93 -10.68
N LEU A 724 9.17 16.72 -10.31
CA LEU A 724 10.59 16.37 -10.20
C LEU A 724 11.29 16.44 -11.58
N GLU A 725 10.69 15.86 -12.61
CA GLU A 725 11.24 15.82 -13.98
C GLU A 725 11.54 17.23 -14.52
N VAL A 726 10.55 18.13 -14.42
CA VAL A 726 10.72 19.51 -14.96
C VAL A 726 11.75 20.29 -14.15
N THR A 727 11.75 20.13 -12.84
CA THR A 727 12.72 20.78 -11.94
C THR A 727 14.13 20.28 -12.19
N GLU A 728 14.32 18.97 -12.31
CA GLU A 728 15.62 18.36 -12.57
C GLU A 728 16.16 18.75 -13.94
N SER A 729 15.32 18.71 -14.98
CA SER A 729 15.71 19.10 -16.35
C SER A 729 16.22 20.55 -16.38
N PHE A 730 15.47 21.47 -15.76
CA PHE A 730 15.90 22.86 -15.63
C PHE A 730 17.21 22.99 -14.84
N PHE A 731 17.36 22.27 -13.74
CA PHE A 731 18.56 22.32 -12.91
C PHE A 731 19.82 21.84 -13.66
N TRP A 732 19.70 20.83 -14.51
CA TRP A 732 20.82 20.39 -15.36
C TRP A 732 21.17 21.45 -16.40
N THR A 733 20.20 22.08 -17.08
CA THR A 733 20.42 23.20 -18.00
C THR A 733 21.10 24.39 -17.28
N PHE A 734 20.60 24.73 -16.10
CA PHE A 734 21.24 25.74 -15.25
C PHE A 734 22.71 25.41 -14.95
N CYS A 735 23.00 24.20 -14.53
CA CYS A 735 24.35 23.80 -14.14
C CYS A 735 25.32 23.66 -15.30
N ASP A 736 24.86 23.06 -16.40
CA ASP A 736 25.76 22.66 -17.47
C ASP A 736 25.92 23.74 -18.53
N ASP A 737 24.94 24.64 -18.64
CA ASP A 737 24.95 25.72 -19.63
C ASP A 737 25.01 27.12 -18.99
N TYR A 738 23.94 27.55 -18.30
CA TYR A 738 23.87 28.91 -17.78
C TYR A 738 25.05 29.27 -16.84
N LEU A 739 25.27 28.43 -15.82
CA LEU A 739 26.35 28.65 -14.85
C LEU A 739 27.74 28.71 -15.54
N GLU A 740 27.98 27.88 -16.54
CA GLU A 740 29.19 27.88 -17.31
C GLU A 740 29.34 29.12 -18.22
N LEU A 741 28.24 29.63 -18.77
CA LEU A 741 28.21 30.86 -19.57
C LEU A 741 28.60 32.07 -18.72
N VAL A 742 27.95 32.23 -17.54
CA VAL A 742 28.08 33.47 -16.77
C VAL A 742 29.20 33.49 -15.75
N LYS A 743 29.90 32.37 -15.49
CA LYS A 743 30.86 32.25 -14.37
C LYS A 743 32.02 33.26 -14.42
N GLU A 744 32.58 33.55 -15.61
CA GLU A 744 33.67 34.53 -15.72
C GLU A 744 33.16 35.94 -15.43
N ARG A 745 31.96 36.29 -15.88
CA ARG A 745 31.29 37.54 -15.60
C ARG A 745 30.93 37.69 -14.12
N ALA A 746 30.41 36.63 -13.51
CA ALA A 746 30.04 36.62 -12.11
C ALA A 746 31.27 36.77 -11.18
N TYR A 747 32.38 36.10 -11.53
CA TYR A 747 33.63 36.25 -10.77
C TYR A 747 34.30 37.63 -10.97
N ASN A 748 34.27 38.17 -12.17
CA ASN A 748 34.84 39.46 -12.58
C ASN A 748 36.25 39.74 -11.99
N ARG A 749 37.11 38.71 -11.92
CA ARG A 749 38.41 38.76 -11.21
C ARG A 749 39.36 39.80 -11.78
N ASP A 750 39.32 39.97 -13.08
CA ASP A 750 40.20 40.85 -13.82
C ASP A 750 39.58 42.22 -14.15
N GLY A 751 38.35 42.49 -13.65
CA GLY A 751 37.62 43.74 -13.92
C GLY A 751 37.25 43.90 -15.39
N ALA A 752 37.15 42.82 -16.16
CA ALA A 752 36.82 42.81 -17.58
C ALA A 752 35.35 43.16 -17.86
N TRP A 753 34.49 43.03 -16.85
CA TRP A 753 33.07 43.31 -16.92
C TRP A 753 32.73 44.50 -15.99
N ASP A 754 31.74 45.28 -16.35
CA ASP A 754 31.21 46.28 -15.44
C ASP A 754 30.51 45.61 -14.24
N GLU A 755 30.52 46.29 -13.11
CA GLU A 755 30.01 45.72 -11.86
C GLU A 755 28.51 45.47 -11.86
N ALA A 756 27.74 46.24 -12.64
CA ALA A 756 26.32 46.03 -12.77
C ALA A 756 25.98 44.69 -13.48
N SER A 757 26.76 44.39 -14.56
CA SER A 757 26.61 43.10 -15.27
C SER A 757 27.07 41.92 -14.41
N ALA A 758 28.13 42.09 -13.63
CA ALA A 758 28.61 41.07 -12.70
C ALA A 758 27.60 40.85 -11.55
N ALA A 759 27.04 41.90 -10.98
CA ALA A 759 25.97 41.85 -9.97
C ALA A 759 24.72 41.19 -10.48
N SER A 760 24.31 41.45 -11.75
CA SER A 760 23.19 40.79 -12.41
C SER A 760 23.39 39.28 -12.45
N ALA A 761 24.56 38.80 -12.88
CA ALA A 761 24.87 37.35 -12.88
C ALA A 761 24.82 36.71 -11.48
N ARG A 762 25.44 37.37 -10.48
CA ARG A 762 25.45 36.87 -9.09
C ARG A 762 24.03 36.80 -8.50
N ALA A 763 23.20 37.83 -8.72
CA ALA A 763 21.81 37.84 -8.28
C ALA A 763 20.98 36.73 -8.94
N ALA A 764 21.12 36.56 -10.28
CA ALA A 764 20.39 35.51 -10.98
C ALA A 764 20.80 34.11 -10.52
N LEU A 765 22.10 33.84 -10.31
CA LEU A 765 22.61 32.57 -9.77
C LEU A 765 22.02 32.28 -8.37
N ALA A 766 22.01 33.28 -7.49
CA ALA A 766 21.49 33.14 -6.13
C ALA A 766 19.96 32.90 -6.14
N ILE A 767 19.20 33.64 -6.97
CA ILE A 767 17.74 33.50 -7.10
C ILE A 767 17.40 32.09 -7.63
N VAL A 768 18.12 31.60 -8.66
CA VAL A 768 17.90 30.25 -9.17
C VAL A 768 18.16 29.21 -8.10
N ILE A 769 19.26 29.28 -7.36
CA ILE A 769 19.55 28.33 -6.27
C ILE A 769 18.48 28.37 -5.19
N ASP A 770 18.05 29.57 -4.74
CA ASP A 770 17.03 29.71 -3.70
C ASP A 770 15.70 29.05 -4.10
N ASN A 771 15.30 29.16 -5.36
CA ASN A 771 14.08 28.56 -5.87
C ASN A 771 14.22 27.04 -6.11
N VAL A 772 15.33 26.61 -6.73
CA VAL A 772 15.57 25.17 -7.00
C VAL A 772 15.71 24.37 -5.72
N VAL A 773 16.35 24.90 -4.68
CA VAL A 773 16.46 24.25 -3.37
C VAL A 773 15.09 24.03 -2.76
N ARG A 774 14.17 25.00 -2.87
CA ARG A 774 12.78 24.85 -2.42
C ARG A 774 11.98 23.87 -3.30
N LEU A 775 12.13 23.90 -4.61
CA LEU A 775 11.48 22.96 -5.53
C LEU A 775 11.92 21.52 -5.30
N LEU A 776 13.19 21.29 -4.95
CA LEU A 776 13.74 19.97 -4.67
C LEU A 776 13.57 19.50 -3.22
N ALA A 777 13.19 20.39 -2.29
CA ALA A 777 13.06 20.05 -0.87
C ALA A 777 12.11 18.87 -0.57
N PRO A 778 10.98 18.66 -1.25
CA PRO A 778 10.14 17.49 -1.05
C PRO A 778 10.84 16.16 -1.42
N TYR A 779 11.78 16.18 -2.34
CA TYR A 779 12.43 15.00 -2.92
C TYR A 779 13.77 14.67 -2.25
N LEU A 780 14.60 15.69 -2.02
CA LEU A 780 15.95 15.61 -1.49
C LEU A 780 16.06 16.41 -0.18
N PRO A 781 15.33 16.00 0.88
CA PRO A 781 15.18 16.84 2.06
C PRO A 781 16.50 17.20 2.76
N TYR A 782 17.46 16.30 2.77
CA TYR A 782 18.69 16.48 3.53
C TYR A 782 19.68 17.47 2.87
N VAL A 783 19.93 17.30 1.59
CA VAL A 783 20.85 18.21 0.88
C VAL A 783 20.25 19.59 0.68
N THR A 784 18.93 19.70 0.53
CA THR A 784 18.26 21.00 0.40
C THR A 784 18.26 21.76 1.72
N GLU A 785 18.04 21.08 2.85
CA GLU A 785 18.18 21.66 4.18
C GLU A 785 19.61 22.11 4.46
N GLU A 786 20.61 21.29 4.06
CA GLU A 786 22.02 21.64 4.20
C GLU A 786 22.33 22.93 3.46
N VAL A 787 21.97 23.03 2.19
CA VAL A 787 22.20 24.24 1.36
C VAL A 787 21.45 25.44 1.94
N TRP A 788 20.19 25.27 2.34
CA TRP A 788 19.38 26.33 2.93
C TRP A 788 20.06 26.95 4.17
N SER A 789 20.59 26.10 5.05
CA SER A 789 21.25 26.51 6.28
C SER A 789 22.51 27.37 6.07
N TRP A 790 23.09 27.36 4.86
CA TRP A 790 24.27 28.15 4.57
C TRP A 790 23.98 29.66 4.48
N TYR A 791 22.75 30.05 4.12
CA TYR A 791 22.43 31.44 3.81
C TYR A 791 21.05 31.89 4.30
N ARG A 792 20.26 31.02 4.88
CA ARG A 792 18.92 31.28 5.43
C ARG A 792 18.80 30.77 6.87
N GLU A 793 17.94 31.41 7.62
CA GLU A 793 17.52 30.95 8.95
C GLU A 793 16.25 30.08 8.82
N GLY A 794 16.04 29.20 9.79
CA GLY A 794 14.93 28.25 9.80
C GLY A 794 15.13 27.07 8.81
N SER A 795 14.09 26.32 8.61
CA SER A 795 14.12 25.13 7.74
C SER A 795 13.54 25.42 6.35
N VAL A 796 14.13 24.83 5.30
CA VAL A 796 13.56 24.87 3.94
C VAL A 796 12.18 24.25 3.89
N HIS A 797 11.90 23.28 4.76
CA HIS A 797 10.64 22.54 4.81
C HIS A 797 9.46 23.34 5.40
N THR A 798 9.76 24.45 6.05
CA THR A 798 8.77 25.43 6.53
C THR A 798 8.82 26.75 5.76
N ALA A 799 9.77 26.87 4.82
CA ALA A 799 9.83 28.03 3.93
C ALA A 799 8.67 28.00 2.90
N PRO A 800 8.21 29.17 2.43
CA PRO A 800 7.16 29.23 1.42
C PRO A 800 7.58 28.55 0.12
N TRP A 801 6.65 27.82 -0.48
CA TRP A 801 6.83 27.29 -1.84
C TRP A 801 7.08 28.40 -2.83
N PRO A 802 7.97 28.25 -3.84
CA PRO A 802 8.20 29.27 -4.84
C PRO A 802 6.94 29.62 -5.63
N VAL A 803 6.78 30.88 -5.97
CA VAL A 803 5.72 31.35 -6.86
C VAL A 803 6.30 32.17 -8.00
N ALA A 804 5.89 31.92 -9.24
CA ALA A 804 6.42 32.59 -10.41
C ALA A 804 6.21 34.12 -10.38
N SER A 805 5.16 34.58 -9.70
CA SER A 805 4.87 36.01 -9.50
C SER A 805 5.97 36.75 -8.73
N ASP A 806 6.78 36.10 -7.93
CA ASP A 806 7.93 36.71 -7.24
C ASP A 806 9.01 37.14 -8.24
N LEU A 807 9.00 36.58 -9.45
CA LEU A 807 9.90 36.88 -10.56
C LEU A 807 9.28 37.80 -11.63
N ALA A 808 8.01 38.21 -11.47
CA ALA A 808 7.23 38.94 -12.48
C ALA A 808 7.81 40.33 -12.85
N GLY A 809 8.70 40.90 -12.04
CA GLY A 809 9.40 42.16 -12.36
C GLY A 809 10.54 42.01 -13.38
N VAL A 810 10.87 40.79 -13.79
CA VAL A 810 11.95 40.48 -14.72
C VAL A 810 11.36 40.02 -16.05
N GLU A 811 11.18 40.97 -16.96
CA GLU A 811 10.84 40.64 -18.37
C GLU A 811 12.04 40.00 -19.05
N GLY A 812 11.98 38.68 -19.26
CA GLY A 812 13.00 37.88 -19.91
C GLY A 812 12.42 37.04 -21.06
N ASP A 813 13.24 36.83 -22.09
CA ASP A 813 12.90 35.92 -23.19
C ASP A 813 13.63 34.57 -22.99
N PRO A 814 12.94 33.45 -22.71
CA PRO A 814 13.57 32.15 -22.53
C PRO A 814 14.40 31.70 -23.75
N SER A 815 14.08 32.15 -24.93
CA SER A 815 14.79 31.79 -26.17
C SER A 815 16.26 32.23 -26.18
N VAL A 816 16.62 33.26 -25.40
CA VAL A 816 18.01 33.72 -25.26
C VAL A 816 18.90 32.64 -24.60
N LEU A 817 18.41 32.03 -23.54
CA LEU A 817 19.13 30.94 -22.89
C LEU A 817 19.19 29.70 -23.80
N GLU A 818 18.11 29.37 -24.48
CA GLU A 818 18.03 28.24 -25.40
C GLU A 818 19.06 28.41 -26.55
N ALA A 819 19.11 29.59 -27.16
CA ALA A 819 20.09 29.91 -28.21
C ALA A 819 21.52 29.84 -27.70
N ALA A 820 21.80 30.43 -26.52
CA ALA A 820 23.12 30.42 -25.89
C ALA A 820 23.58 29.00 -25.55
N SER A 821 22.69 28.17 -25.01
CA SER A 821 22.95 26.74 -24.72
C SER A 821 23.26 25.94 -25.97
N SER A 822 22.47 26.12 -27.04
CA SER A 822 22.71 25.48 -28.34
C SER A 822 24.09 25.83 -28.91
N ALA A 823 24.44 27.10 -28.87
CA ALA A 823 25.77 27.58 -29.36
C ALA A 823 26.91 27.03 -28.47
N LEU A 824 26.76 27.03 -27.15
CA LEU A 824 27.76 26.49 -26.22
C LEU A 824 28.00 24.99 -26.44
N ILE A 825 26.92 24.22 -26.67
CA ILE A 825 26.99 22.78 -26.98
C ILE A 825 27.71 22.56 -28.29
N ALA A 826 27.42 23.35 -29.35
CA ALA A 826 28.13 23.27 -30.64
C ALA A 826 29.63 23.54 -30.48
N LEU A 827 29.99 24.58 -29.74
CA LEU A 827 31.40 24.94 -29.46
C LEU A 827 32.14 23.85 -28.67
N ARG A 828 31.49 23.25 -27.67
CA ARG A 828 32.07 22.13 -26.90
C ARG A 828 32.23 20.85 -27.73
N ARG A 829 31.27 20.57 -28.62
CA ARG A 829 31.31 19.42 -29.55
C ARG A 829 32.57 19.46 -30.42
N VAL A 830 32.90 20.61 -31.03
CA VAL A 830 34.11 20.78 -31.83
C VAL A 830 35.39 20.44 -31.06
N LYS A 831 35.55 20.93 -29.84
CA LYS A 831 36.69 20.57 -28.98
C LYS A 831 36.78 19.11 -28.64
N SER A 832 35.62 18.47 -28.37
CA SER A 832 35.51 17.05 -28.09
C SER A 832 35.91 16.20 -29.29
N GLU A 833 35.42 16.55 -30.49
CA GLU A 833 35.72 15.87 -31.75
C GLU A 833 37.19 16.05 -32.14
N ALA A 834 37.73 17.24 -31.91
CA ALA A 834 39.18 17.52 -32.09
C ALA A 834 40.05 16.86 -31.00
N LYS A 835 39.44 16.20 -29.97
CA LYS A 835 40.15 15.55 -28.86
C LYS A 835 41.11 16.48 -28.10
N VAL A 836 40.74 17.74 -27.97
CA VAL A 836 41.53 18.76 -27.26
C VAL A 836 40.92 19.08 -25.88
N SER A 837 41.67 19.74 -25.03
CA SER A 837 41.20 20.19 -23.72
C SER A 837 40.05 21.21 -23.89
N PRO A 838 39.01 21.18 -23.04
CA PRO A 838 38.00 22.25 -22.98
C PRO A 838 38.62 23.65 -22.80
N ARG A 839 39.84 23.76 -22.24
CA ARG A 839 40.61 25.01 -22.04
C ARG A 839 41.34 25.47 -23.27
N THR A 840 41.39 24.70 -24.36
CA THR A 840 42.03 25.09 -25.61
C THR A 840 41.32 26.32 -26.18
N PRO A 841 41.98 27.43 -26.46
CA PRO A 841 41.34 28.63 -26.95
C PRO A 841 40.95 28.48 -28.42
N PHE A 842 39.83 29.13 -28.82
CA PHE A 842 39.56 29.43 -30.21
C PHE A 842 40.28 30.70 -30.59
N LEU A 843 41.05 30.67 -31.67
CA LEU A 843 41.68 31.84 -32.30
C LEU A 843 40.70 32.53 -33.26
N ALA A 844 39.83 31.74 -33.87
CA ALA A 844 38.67 32.22 -34.65
C ALA A 844 37.60 31.14 -34.65
N VAL A 845 36.33 31.51 -34.60
CA VAL A 845 35.23 30.58 -34.72
C VAL A 845 33.99 31.29 -35.28
N THR A 846 33.30 30.60 -36.23
CA THR A 846 32.01 31.06 -36.77
C THR A 846 30.94 30.10 -36.37
N VAL A 847 29.90 30.61 -35.69
CA VAL A 847 28.70 29.89 -35.29
C VAL A 847 27.57 30.30 -36.22
N ARG A 848 26.98 29.31 -36.91
CA ARG A 848 25.75 29.47 -37.67
C ARG A 848 24.57 29.07 -36.81
N ALA A 849 23.54 29.86 -36.74
CA ALA A 849 22.32 29.62 -35.97
C ALA A 849 21.06 29.94 -36.78
N PRO A 850 19.89 29.41 -36.40
CA PRO A 850 18.62 29.83 -36.95
C PRO A 850 18.50 31.36 -36.97
N GLN A 851 17.95 31.94 -38.04
CA GLN A 851 17.85 33.41 -38.20
C GLN A 851 17.22 34.10 -36.98
N ALA A 852 16.22 33.42 -36.36
CA ALA A 852 15.52 33.93 -35.18
C ALA A 852 16.40 34.00 -33.91
N GLN A 853 17.51 33.26 -33.87
CA GLN A 853 18.40 33.17 -32.71
C GLN A 853 19.63 34.12 -32.83
N VAL A 854 19.86 34.70 -33.99
CA VAL A 854 21.08 35.51 -34.23
C VAL A 854 21.16 36.73 -33.31
N GLU A 855 20.05 37.45 -33.11
CA GLU A 855 20.00 38.63 -32.24
C GLU A 855 20.24 38.25 -30.78
N ALA A 856 19.59 37.14 -30.34
CA ALA A 856 19.82 36.59 -29.02
C ALA A 856 21.27 36.22 -28.76
N LEU A 857 21.92 35.53 -29.70
CA LEU A 857 23.33 35.14 -29.61
C LEU A 857 24.30 36.35 -29.62
N GLU A 858 24.02 37.39 -30.41
CA GLU A 858 24.82 38.60 -30.36
C GLU A 858 24.71 39.33 -29.02
N SER A 859 23.51 39.30 -28.37
CA SER A 859 23.32 39.90 -27.06
C SER A 859 24.11 39.22 -25.94
N VAL A 860 24.48 37.95 -26.10
CA VAL A 860 25.21 37.11 -25.11
C VAL A 860 26.64 36.75 -25.61
N LYS A 861 27.09 37.37 -26.66
CA LYS A 861 28.37 37.06 -27.30
C LYS A 861 29.57 37.08 -26.35
N GLY A 862 29.65 38.07 -25.46
CA GLY A 862 30.71 38.13 -24.44
C GLY A 862 30.76 36.94 -23.49
N ASP A 863 29.58 36.48 -23.01
CA ASP A 863 29.47 35.29 -22.19
C ASP A 863 29.87 34.01 -22.95
N LEU A 864 29.50 33.89 -24.23
CA LEU A 864 29.91 32.79 -25.12
C LEU A 864 31.42 32.79 -25.39
N GLU A 865 32.03 33.95 -25.65
CA GLU A 865 33.47 34.09 -25.82
C GLU A 865 34.23 33.66 -24.57
N ALA A 866 33.79 34.12 -23.39
CA ALA A 866 34.40 33.76 -22.13
C ALA A 866 34.22 32.25 -21.79
N ALA A 867 33.06 31.71 -21.99
CA ALA A 867 32.75 30.29 -21.70
C ALA A 867 33.46 29.33 -22.66
N SER A 868 33.51 29.68 -23.95
CA SER A 868 34.18 28.89 -24.99
C SER A 868 35.71 29.10 -25.01
N LYS A 869 36.23 30.08 -24.25
CA LYS A 869 37.66 30.49 -24.31
C LYS A 869 38.04 30.98 -25.71
N ALA A 870 37.19 31.71 -26.38
CA ALA A 870 37.50 32.39 -27.62
C ALA A 870 38.35 33.64 -27.28
N VAL A 871 39.61 33.65 -27.72
CA VAL A 871 40.57 34.78 -27.54
C VAL A 871 40.69 35.61 -28.80
N GLY A 872 40.15 35.14 -29.92
CA GLY A 872 40.03 35.83 -31.17
C GLY A 872 38.56 36.08 -31.55
N ALA A 873 38.26 36.24 -32.82
CA ALA A 873 36.90 36.57 -33.28
C ALA A 873 35.95 35.39 -33.14
N LEU A 874 34.87 35.56 -32.33
CA LEU A 874 33.68 34.74 -32.41
C LEU A 874 32.66 35.47 -33.29
N THR A 875 32.27 34.85 -34.39
CA THR A 875 31.29 35.42 -35.35
C THR A 875 30.00 34.64 -35.27
N VAL A 876 28.89 35.33 -35.11
CA VAL A 876 27.54 34.73 -35.20
C VAL A 876 26.95 35.11 -36.56
N ALA A 877 26.44 34.13 -37.29
CA ALA A 877 25.78 34.34 -38.57
C ALA A 877 24.52 33.47 -38.71
N ALA A 878 23.60 33.90 -39.52
CA ALA A 878 22.42 33.10 -39.83
C ALA A 878 22.79 31.82 -40.60
N SER A 879 22.10 30.73 -40.31
CA SER A 879 22.21 29.51 -41.11
C SER A 879 21.67 29.77 -42.54
N ASP A 880 22.33 29.18 -43.52
CA ASP A 880 21.83 29.14 -44.89
C ASP A 880 20.69 28.11 -45.09
N ASP A 881 20.56 27.19 -44.11
CA ASP A 881 19.47 26.24 -44.04
C ASP A 881 18.28 26.86 -43.27
N ALA A 882 17.18 27.12 -44.00
CA ALA A 882 15.98 27.70 -43.41
C ALA A 882 15.28 26.76 -42.41
N GLU A 883 15.56 25.46 -42.43
CA GLU A 883 15.00 24.44 -41.51
C GLU A 883 15.93 24.18 -40.30
N ALA A 884 17.04 24.91 -40.17
CA ALA A 884 17.95 24.75 -39.04
C ALA A 884 17.24 25.04 -37.72
N THR A 885 17.33 24.14 -36.75
CA THR A 885 16.76 24.25 -35.42
C THR A 885 17.81 24.48 -34.33
N GLU A 886 19.09 24.20 -34.63
CA GLU A 886 20.21 24.26 -33.69
C GLU A 886 21.38 25.10 -34.25
N ALA A 887 22.18 25.65 -33.35
CA ALA A 887 23.42 26.29 -33.72
C ALA A 887 24.50 25.25 -34.09
N VAL A 888 25.30 25.56 -35.12
CA VAL A 888 26.40 24.72 -35.55
C VAL A 888 27.69 25.57 -35.76
N VAL A 889 28.84 24.95 -35.55
CA VAL A 889 30.11 25.60 -35.87
C VAL A 889 30.45 25.34 -37.32
N GLU A 890 30.49 26.41 -38.13
CA GLU A 890 30.84 26.36 -39.55
C GLU A 890 32.35 26.26 -39.78
N SER A 891 33.12 27.08 -39.06
CA SER A 891 34.58 27.13 -39.18
C SER A 891 35.22 27.47 -37.86
N PHE A 892 36.41 26.97 -37.64
CA PHE A 892 37.16 27.26 -36.43
C PHE A 892 38.65 27.12 -36.58
N GLU A 893 39.40 27.87 -35.75
CA GLU A 893 40.85 27.75 -35.58
C GLU A 893 41.15 27.61 -34.08
N LEU A 894 41.89 26.55 -33.71
CA LEU A 894 42.23 26.25 -32.33
C LEU A 894 43.69 26.69 -32.03
N GLY A 895 43.92 27.33 -30.93
CA GLY A 895 45.23 27.64 -30.39
C GLY A 895 45.89 26.48 -29.64
N GLU A 896 47.03 26.75 -29.03
CA GLU A 896 47.69 25.76 -28.17
C GLU A 896 47.01 25.60 -26.82
N ALA A 897 46.87 24.34 -26.38
CA ALA A 897 46.33 24.08 -25.05
C ALA A 897 47.26 24.63 -23.95
N PRO A 898 46.73 25.35 -22.94
CA PRO A 898 47.53 25.86 -21.85
C PRO A 898 48.23 24.72 -21.10
N ALA A 899 49.52 24.91 -20.78
CA ALA A 899 50.31 23.91 -20.06
C ALA A 899 49.62 23.50 -18.72
N LYS A 900 49.61 22.21 -18.43
CA LYS A 900 49.09 21.71 -17.14
C LYS A 900 49.87 22.36 -15.99
N ARG A 901 49.23 23.21 -15.18
CA ARG A 901 49.82 23.66 -13.92
C ARG A 901 50.12 22.40 -13.07
N LYS A 902 51.41 22.16 -12.79
CA LYS A 902 51.80 21.15 -11.79
C LYS A 902 51.13 21.55 -10.46
N LYS A 903 50.32 20.65 -9.89
CA LYS A 903 49.91 20.80 -8.49
C LYS A 903 51.18 20.80 -7.64
N GLY A 904 51.49 21.92 -7.05
CA GLY A 904 52.47 22.03 -5.98
C GLY A 904 51.88 21.51 -4.68
#